data_caf8b96f35cd85ae139157dd3844d429
#
_entry.id   caf8b96f35cd85ae139157dd3844d429
#
_cell.length_a   1.000
_cell.length_b   1.000
_cell.length_c   1.000
_cell.angle_alpha   90.00
_cell.angle_beta   90.00
_cell.angle_gamma   90.00
#
_symmetry.space_group_name_H-M   'P 1'
#
loop_
_entity.id
_entity.type
_entity.pdbx_description
1 polymer ?
#
loop_
_entity_poly.entity_id
_entity_poly.type
_entity_poly.pdbx_seq_one_letter_code
_entity_poly.pdbx_strand_id
1 'polypeptide(L)'
;RFEAGLLDERDWRPSVWVGFPGAWSGAARYYQARFTAPAQVAKSRLYLSGLGWFEAFVNGKRLGDAVLDPAPTDYSQSVLYRVFDLAGLLVPGENVLAIHAGGGWHVQPIVRVQLELDGELVAKTRPFGPPSGPSGIRRNSIYGGEEFDARLEPDSTWMLPSGPILPPGRSCCRIAPPAGRMRAAMTPAVRELMELPVRSWNRLADGRFVADFGQNFAGYCRLKLTAPAGTQVSLRFAEYCNADGSVNQENLLGEEALDVYTARGDAAGEVWKPRFTYHGFRFVEVAGLPGEPGADTLTGIVVGSDCPPIGRFRTDNELLNRIDAMVAWTERSNLHGVPTDCPQRTERMGWLNDMMARNECAIFHFDEATLLRKWLRDIAEAQDPETGFVPMTAPNHWTPDKVDPVCSSFVETAWNLHLFFGERALLRELFPNFLAWCRCMEQATENQILTDGGEIGDWVPPLEFCGRNTCRSGLVPQELVATALYGYAVSLTAKIAAFLGEKDEEKRLADQLAAIRAAFHARFYRGEGKYESESQSAYSFALRCGMVPEELAGLVSQRLVERFEADKCKLTTGNIGTKYLLEALSECGRADLIFKMVNSTEYPGWGYMLANGATTLWERWELATGGGMNSHNHPMLGSVGGWFYRYLAGIRPLPDSDGFDRFELAPSFVAGLNEVEASYDSFAGKIVSHWKREAGKVAWEFTIPANSKARVSLPGDAARTFGPGTHRITV
;
A
#
# COMPACT_ATOMS: atom_id res chain seq x y z
N ARG A 1 -11.75 -1.41 27.51
CA ARG A 1 -11.15 -2.71 27.91
C ARG A 1 -10.33 -3.23 26.76
N PHE A 2 -9.12 -3.71 27.01
CA PHE A 2 -8.34 -4.50 26.07
C PHE A 2 -8.19 -5.91 26.61
N GLU A 3 -7.91 -6.87 25.74
CA GLU A 3 -7.69 -8.27 26.10
C GLU A 3 -6.46 -8.75 25.31
N ALA A 4 -5.56 -9.47 25.98
CA ALA A 4 -4.47 -10.15 25.30
C ALA A 4 -5.03 -11.34 24.51
N GLY A 5 -4.54 -11.53 23.28
CA GLY A 5 -4.77 -12.76 22.51
C GLY A 5 -3.92 -13.91 23.05
N LEU A 6 -3.82 -14.98 22.25
CA LEU A 6 -2.90 -16.08 22.52
C LEU A 6 -1.47 -15.62 22.21
N LEU A 7 -0.61 -15.60 23.21
CA LEU A 7 0.74 -15.03 23.13
C LEU A 7 1.83 -16.06 22.79
N ASP A 8 1.56 -17.32 23.15
CA ASP A 8 2.52 -18.43 23.04
C ASP A 8 1.87 -19.63 22.33
N GLU A 9 2.66 -20.46 21.66
CA GLU A 9 2.18 -21.70 21.03
C GLU A 9 1.49 -22.64 22.03
N ARG A 10 1.87 -22.61 23.30
CA ARG A 10 1.23 -23.38 24.39
C ARG A 10 -0.19 -22.93 24.69
N ASP A 11 -0.52 -21.68 24.41
CA ASP A 11 -1.87 -21.14 24.61
C ASP A 11 -2.87 -21.70 23.60
N TRP A 12 -2.37 -22.18 22.45
CA TRP A 12 -3.18 -22.85 21.42
C TRP A 12 -3.66 -24.23 21.84
N ARG A 13 -3.31 -24.68 23.05
CA ARG A 13 -3.68 -26.00 23.57
C ARG A 13 -3.42 -27.10 22.52
N PRO A 14 -4.01 -28.29 22.56
CA PRO A 14 -3.74 -29.33 21.55
C PRO A 14 -4.51 -29.13 20.22
N SER A 15 -4.69 -27.89 19.73
CA SER A 15 -5.18 -27.67 18.35
C SER A 15 -4.03 -27.85 17.37
N VAL A 16 -4.34 -28.34 16.17
CA VAL A 16 -3.37 -28.62 15.12
C VAL A 16 -3.75 -27.94 13.80
N TRP A 17 -2.78 -27.73 12.94
CA TRP A 17 -3.03 -27.33 11.56
C TRP A 17 -3.65 -28.50 10.79
N VAL A 18 -4.74 -28.23 10.08
CA VAL A 18 -5.44 -29.21 9.24
C VAL A 18 -5.61 -28.69 7.82
N GLY A 19 -5.53 -29.61 6.88
CA GLY A 19 -5.68 -29.36 5.45
C GLY A 19 -5.91 -30.67 4.70
N PHE A 20 -5.70 -30.66 3.40
CA PHE A 20 -5.92 -31.80 2.52
C PHE A 20 -4.60 -32.42 2.09
N PRO A 21 -4.47 -33.77 2.07
CA PRO A 21 -3.28 -34.42 1.55
C PRO A 21 -3.19 -34.28 0.02
N GLY A 22 -1.97 -34.13 -0.48
CA GLY A 22 -1.66 -34.11 -1.92
C GLY A 22 -1.63 -32.71 -2.53
N ALA A 23 -1.41 -32.65 -3.85
CA ALA A 23 -1.35 -31.40 -4.58
C ALA A 23 -2.70 -30.66 -4.56
N TRP A 24 -2.66 -29.38 -4.35
CA TRP A 24 -3.84 -28.53 -4.40
C TRP A 24 -4.28 -28.28 -5.85
N SER A 25 -5.58 -28.40 -6.09
CA SER A 25 -6.20 -28.23 -7.42
C SER A 25 -6.67 -26.79 -7.70
N GLY A 26 -6.40 -25.83 -6.82
CA GLY A 26 -6.95 -24.48 -6.89
C GLY A 26 -8.33 -24.32 -6.24
N ALA A 27 -9.01 -25.40 -5.85
CA ALA A 27 -10.37 -25.36 -5.33
C ALA A 27 -10.41 -24.90 -3.86
N ALA A 28 -11.34 -23.99 -3.52
CA ALA A 28 -11.63 -23.66 -2.13
C ALA A 28 -12.30 -24.83 -1.40
N ARG A 29 -12.30 -24.78 -0.07
CA ARG A 29 -12.79 -25.86 0.79
C ARG A 29 -13.63 -25.34 1.93
N TYR A 30 -14.65 -26.09 2.29
CA TYR A 30 -15.41 -25.91 3.51
C TYR A 30 -14.91 -26.83 4.63
N TYR A 31 -14.91 -26.28 5.85
CA TYR A 31 -14.67 -27.01 7.09
C TYR A 31 -15.88 -26.78 8.00
N GLN A 32 -16.36 -27.86 8.66
CA GLN A 32 -17.48 -27.79 9.60
C GLN A 32 -17.05 -28.37 10.95
N ALA A 33 -17.34 -27.66 12.04
CA ALA A 33 -17.22 -28.18 13.39
C ALA A 33 -18.55 -27.98 14.14
N ARG A 34 -19.04 -29.02 14.82
CA ARG A 34 -20.17 -28.89 15.74
C ARG A 34 -19.69 -28.88 17.17
N PHE A 35 -20.32 -28.06 17.97
CA PHE A 35 -19.98 -27.90 19.38
C PHE A 35 -21.23 -27.55 20.19
N THR A 36 -21.19 -27.83 21.51
CA THR A 36 -22.29 -27.55 22.43
C THR A 36 -21.97 -26.27 23.21
N ALA A 37 -22.92 -25.33 23.25
CA ALA A 37 -22.85 -24.16 24.09
C ALA A 37 -23.84 -24.27 25.28
N PRO A 38 -23.46 -23.83 26.48
CA PRO A 38 -24.39 -23.73 27.62
C PRO A 38 -25.49 -22.70 27.36
N ALA A 39 -26.54 -22.71 28.21
CA ALA A 39 -27.65 -21.78 28.06
C ALA A 39 -27.25 -20.29 28.21
N GLN A 40 -26.18 -20.03 28.93
CA GLN A 40 -25.59 -18.69 29.08
C GLN A 40 -24.09 -18.79 28.87
N VAL A 41 -23.53 -17.87 28.08
CA VAL A 41 -22.13 -17.71 27.83
C VAL A 41 -21.77 -16.24 28.10
N ALA A 42 -20.92 -16.02 29.08
CA ALA A 42 -20.50 -14.66 29.47
C ALA A 42 -19.36 -14.17 28.56
N LYS A 43 -18.50 -15.10 28.10
CA LYS A 43 -17.35 -14.80 27.27
C LYS A 43 -17.16 -15.90 26.22
N SER A 44 -17.05 -15.53 24.95
CA SER A 44 -16.71 -16.43 23.85
C SER A 44 -15.55 -15.90 23.05
N ARG A 45 -14.60 -16.75 22.72
CA ARG A 45 -13.45 -16.39 21.88
C ARG A 45 -13.15 -17.50 20.87
N LEU A 46 -13.35 -17.19 19.62
CA LEU A 46 -12.88 -18.01 18.50
C LEU A 46 -11.58 -17.47 18.00
N TYR A 47 -10.52 -18.24 18.13
CA TYR A 47 -9.20 -17.99 17.54
C TYR A 47 -9.11 -18.78 16.25
N LEU A 48 -8.89 -18.09 15.12
CA LEU A 48 -8.86 -18.72 13.80
C LEU A 48 -7.70 -18.16 12.99
N SER A 49 -6.91 -19.06 12.44
CA SER A 49 -5.86 -18.76 11.49
C SER A 49 -6.02 -19.61 10.23
N GLY A 50 -5.62 -19.05 9.09
CA GLY A 50 -5.54 -19.74 7.81
C GLY A 50 -4.25 -19.39 7.10
N LEU A 51 -3.59 -20.38 6.48
CA LEU A 51 -2.60 -20.12 5.45
C LEU A 51 -3.38 -19.99 4.14
N GLY A 52 -3.30 -18.83 3.52
CA GLY A 52 -4.28 -18.37 2.54
C GLY A 52 -5.37 -17.51 3.17
N TRP A 53 -6.53 -17.45 2.56
CA TRP A 53 -7.66 -16.65 3.00
C TRP A 53 -8.82 -17.47 3.50
N PHE A 54 -9.60 -16.92 4.42
CA PHE A 54 -10.80 -17.61 4.94
C PHE A 54 -11.95 -16.65 5.19
N GLU A 55 -13.16 -17.21 5.16
CA GLU A 55 -14.38 -16.65 5.74
C GLU A 55 -14.92 -17.62 6.79
N ALA A 56 -15.45 -17.12 7.91
CA ALA A 56 -15.99 -17.95 8.98
C ALA A 56 -17.46 -17.62 9.26
N PHE A 57 -18.21 -18.63 9.68
CA PHE A 57 -19.65 -18.52 9.95
C PHE A 57 -19.99 -19.31 11.23
N VAL A 58 -20.92 -18.76 12.03
CA VAL A 58 -21.52 -19.49 13.15
C VAL A 58 -23.03 -19.52 12.95
N ASN A 59 -23.60 -20.71 12.95
CA ASN A 59 -25.04 -20.93 12.74
C ASN A 59 -25.56 -20.22 11.46
N GLY A 60 -24.79 -20.28 10.38
CA GLY A 60 -25.09 -19.65 9.09
C GLY A 60 -24.82 -18.13 9.01
N LYS A 61 -24.44 -17.48 10.11
CA LYS A 61 -24.12 -16.05 10.12
C LYS A 61 -22.63 -15.83 9.98
N ARG A 62 -22.22 -14.99 9.00
CA ARG A 62 -20.82 -14.64 8.74
C ARG A 62 -20.24 -13.86 9.94
N LEU A 63 -18.99 -14.14 10.25
CA LEU A 63 -18.23 -13.47 11.31
C LEU A 63 -17.44 -12.30 10.70
N GLY A 64 -17.83 -11.09 11.07
CA GLY A 64 -17.22 -9.87 10.57
C GLY A 64 -17.50 -9.63 9.08
N ASP A 65 -16.82 -8.64 8.51
CA ASP A 65 -16.98 -8.13 7.17
C ASP A 65 -15.66 -8.12 6.35
N ALA A 66 -14.59 -8.64 6.96
CA ALA A 66 -13.29 -8.76 6.30
C ALA A 66 -13.36 -9.70 5.09
N VAL A 67 -12.70 -9.32 4.00
CA VAL A 67 -12.47 -10.13 2.80
C VAL A 67 -10.96 -10.31 2.62
N LEU A 68 -10.54 -11.34 1.90
CA LEU A 68 -9.12 -11.60 1.63
C LEU A 68 -8.25 -11.57 2.91
N ASP A 69 -8.76 -12.18 3.98
CA ASP A 69 -8.17 -12.15 5.32
C ASP A 69 -7.63 -13.53 5.72
N PRO A 70 -6.48 -13.61 6.42
CA PRO A 70 -5.65 -12.55 6.98
C PRO A 70 -4.71 -11.87 5.97
N ALA A 71 -4.11 -10.75 6.38
CA ALA A 71 -3.07 -10.08 5.61
C ALA A 71 -1.86 -11.00 5.36
N PRO A 72 -1.14 -10.85 4.23
CA PRO A 72 0.01 -11.68 3.92
C PRO A 72 1.18 -11.43 4.89
N THR A 73 1.89 -12.50 5.22
CA THR A 73 3.15 -12.50 5.99
C THR A 73 4.10 -13.55 5.41
N ASP A 74 5.34 -13.51 5.77
CA ASP A 74 6.22 -14.67 5.59
C ASP A 74 5.86 -15.75 6.63
N TYR A 75 5.23 -16.84 6.18
CA TYR A 75 4.77 -17.90 7.06
C TYR A 75 5.91 -18.69 7.74
N SER A 76 7.15 -18.46 7.34
CA SER A 76 8.32 -18.98 8.05
C SER A 76 8.66 -18.15 9.31
N GLN A 77 8.20 -16.89 9.37
CA GLN A 77 8.49 -15.93 10.44
C GLN A 77 7.25 -15.64 11.30
N SER A 78 6.14 -15.27 10.67
CA SER A 78 4.90 -14.88 11.35
C SER A 78 3.67 -15.46 10.66
N VAL A 79 2.68 -15.87 11.46
CA VAL A 79 1.37 -16.34 11.00
C VAL A 79 0.29 -15.58 11.76
N LEU A 80 -0.56 -14.87 11.03
CA LEU A 80 -1.61 -14.06 11.65
C LEU A 80 -2.85 -14.89 11.98
N TYR A 81 -3.47 -14.61 13.13
CA TYR A 81 -4.76 -15.16 13.52
C TYR A 81 -5.74 -14.03 13.86
N ARG A 82 -7.03 -14.30 13.63
CA ARG A 82 -8.14 -13.42 14.04
C ARG A 82 -8.79 -13.96 15.30
N VAL A 83 -9.36 -13.03 16.06
CA VAL A 83 -10.18 -13.33 17.26
C VAL A 83 -11.58 -12.81 17.02
N PHE A 84 -12.57 -13.70 17.17
CA PHE A 84 -13.99 -13.35 17.05
C PHE A 84 -14.68 -13.55 18.39
N ASP A 85 -15.53 -12.60 18.77
CA ASP A 85 -16.50 -12.75 19.84
C ASP A 85 -17.81 -13.31 19.25
N LEU A 86 -18.25 -14.45 19.76
CA LEU A 86 -19.47 -15.10 19.31
C LEU A 86 -20.70 -14.77 20.16
N ALA A 87 -20.58 -13.83 21.12
CA ALA A 87 -21.71 -13.41 21.94
C ALA A 87 -22.88 -12.97 21.05
N GLY A 88 -24.08 -13.44 21.35
CA GLY A 88 -25.28 -13.15 20.57
C GLY A 88 -25.44 -13.97 19.27
N LEU A 89 -24.46 -14.81 18.90
CA LEU A 89 -24.55 -15.72 17.76
C LEU A 89 -24.80 -17.17 18.19
N LEU A 90 -24.48 -17.49 19.46
CA LEU A 90 -24.63 -18.83 20.01
C LEU A 90 -26.08 -19.09 20.43
N VAL A 91 -26.51 -20.35 20.28
CA VAL A 91 -27.75 -20.84 20.81
C VAL A 91 -27.48 -21.93 21.88
N PRO A 92 -28.34 -22.10 22.88
CA PRO A 92 -28.20 -23.21 23.84
C PRO A 92 -28.22 -24.56 23.11
N GLY A 93 -27.30 -25.43 23.47
CA GLY A 93 -27.16 -26.73 22.82
C GLY A 93 -26.24 -26.73 21.63
N GLU A 94 -26.59 -27.45 20.57
CA GLU A 94 -25.71 -27.60 19.40
C GLU A 94 -25.57 -26.32 18.58
N ASN A 95 -24.34 -26.01 18.18
CA ASN A 95 -23.95 -24.91 17.31
C ASN A 95 -23.02 -25.44 16.21
N VAL A 96 -22.97 -24.71 15.09
CA VAL A 96 -22.14 -25.05 13.94
C VAL A 96 -21.16 -23.92 13.65
N LEU A 97 -19.86 -24.22 13.65
CA LEU A 97 -18.81 -23.39 13.07
C LEU A 97 -18.50 -23.88 11.68
N ALA A 98 -18.63 -23.03 10.70
CA ALA A 98 -18.25 -23.29 9.30
C ALA A 98 -17.14 -22.34 8.86
N ILE A 99 -16.18 -22.85 8.11
CA ILE A 99 -15.08 -22.06 7.55
C ILE A 99 -15.01 -22.35 6.06
N HIS A 100 -14.99 -21.31 5.24
CA HIS A 100 -14.68 -21.37 3.83
C HIS A 100 -13.27 -20.84 3.62
N ALA A 101 -12.37 -21.62 3.00
CA ALA A 101 -10.97 -21.25 2.84
C ALA A 101 -10.47 -21.43 1.42
N GLY A 102 -9.71 -20.45 0.95
CA GLY A 102 -9.06 -20.39 -0.37
C GLY A 102 -7.56 -20.20 -0.27
N GLY A 103 -6.85 -20.28 -1.39
CA GLY A 103 -5.38 -20.30 -1.44
C GLY A 103 -4.70 -19.01 -1.01
N GLY A 104 -5.18 -17.84 -1.47
CA GLY A 104 -4.52 -16.57 -1.21
C GLY A 104 -3.04 -16.59 -1.65
N TRP A 105 -2.16 -16.14 -0.78
CA TRP A 105 -0.69 -16.18 -0.96
C TRP A 105 -0.07 -17.56 -0.65
N HIS A 106 -0.87 -18.54 -0.26
CA HIS A 106 -0.43 -19.90 0.03
C HIS A 106 -1.04 -20.88 -0.98
N VAL A 107 -0.31 -21.95 -1.29
CA VAL A 107 -0.77 -22.91 -2.30
C VAL A 107 -1.91 -23.82 -1.85
N GLN A 108 -2.18 -23.92 -0.53
CA GLN A 108 -3.27 -24.75 0.02
C GLN A 108 -4.02 -24.02 1.12
N PRO A 109 -5.38 -24.08 1.13
CA PRO A 109 -6.15 -23.59 2.25
C PRO A 109 -5.99 -24.51 3.47
N ILE A 110 -5.21 -24.08 4.46
CA ILE A 110 -4.93 -24.78 5.70
C ILE A 110 -5.46 -23.93 6.85
N VAL A 111 -6.10 -24.53 7.84
CA VAL A 111 -6.69 -23.78 8.95
C VAL A 111 -6.27 -24.34 10.31
N ARG A 112 -6.26 -23.46 11.32
CA ARG A 112 -6.12 -23.80 12.74
C ARG A 112 -7.18 -23.06 13.54
N VAL A 113 -7.89 -23.78 14.38
CA VAL A 113 -9.04 -23.27 15.15
C VAL A 113 -8.91 -23.63 16.61
N GLN A 114 -9.27 -22.68 17.49
CA GLN A 114 -9.53 -22.89 18.89
C GLN A 114 -10.72 -22.04 19.32
N LEU A 115 -11.72 -22.64 19.91
CA LEU A 115 -12.91 -21.95 20.45
C LEU A 115 -13.01 -22.17 21.95
N GLU A 116 -13.12 -21.10 22.69
CA GLU A 116 -13.30 -21.08 24.14
C GLU A 116 -14.62 -20.39 24.52
N LEU A 117 -15.36 -21.01 25.42
CA LEU A 117 -16.53 -20.45 26.07
C LEU A 117 -16.25 -20.37 27.57
N ASP A 118 -16.34 -19.19 28.17
CA ASP A 118 -16.05 -18.92 29.58
C ASP A 118 -14.69 -19.50 30.06
N GLY A 119 -13.69 -19.52 29.17
CA GLY A 119 -12.36 -20.06 29.42
C GLY A 119 -12.20 -21.56 29.17
N GLU A 120 -13.29 -22.27 28.92
CA GLU A 120 -13.27 -23.69 28.60
C GLU A 120 -13.14 -23.94 27.08
N LEU A 121 -12.25 -24.87 26.70
CA LEU A 121 -12.05 -25.25 25.32
C LEU A 121 -13.18 -26.17 24.86
N VAL A 122 -14.05 -25.67 23.95
CA VAL A 122 -15.23 -26.42 23.45
C VAL A 122 -15.05 -26.97 22.05
N ALA A 123 -14.21 -26.32 21.21
CA ALA A 123 -13.92 -26.82 19.87
C ALA A 123 -12.48 -26.47 19.47
N LYS A 124 -11.86 -27.35 18.68
CA LYS A 124 -10.52 -27.18 18.11
C LYS A 124 -10.31 -28.06 16.89
N THR A 125 -9.35 -27.69 16.04
CA THR A 125 -8.86 -28.59 14.98
C THR A 125 -8.14 -29.79 15.58
N ARG A 126 -8.42 -30.99 15.05
CA ARG A 126 -7.86 -32.30 15.51
C ARG A 126 -7.25 -33.04 14.33
N PRO A 127 -6.28 -33.98 14.58
CA PRO A 127 -5.91 -34.96 13.56
C PRO A 127 -7.15 -35.76 13.16
N PHE A 128 -7.34 -36.02 11.87
CA PHE A 128 -8.58 -36.55 11.32
C PHE A 128 -9.78 -35.62 11.58
N GLY A 129 -9.58 -34.39 11.19
CA GLY A 129 -10.36 -33.21 11.53
C GLY A 129 -11.82 -33.23 11.08
N PRO A 130 -12.48 -32.05 11.24
CA PRO A 130 -13.90 -31.93 10.99
C PRO A 130 -14.27 -32.33 9.57
N PRO A 131 -15.55 -32.67 9.33
CA PRO A 131 -16.06 -32.87 7.98
C PRO A 131 -15.66 -31.73 7.10
N SER A 132 -15.15 -32.01 5.94
CA SER A 132 -14.79 -31.04 4.93
C SER A 132 -15.37 -31.41 3.60
N GLY A 133 -15.81 -30.43 2.83
CA GLY A 133 -16.49 -30.64 1.58
C GLY A 133 -15.99 -29.73 0.47
N PRO A 134 -16.30 -30.06 -0.78
CA PRO A 134 -16.05 -29.19 -1.90
C PRO A 134 -16.89 -27.91 -1.78
N SER A 135 -16.36 -26.83 -2.28
CA SER A 135 -17.06 -25.57 -2.53
C SER A 135 -17.42 -25.49 -4.02
N GLY A 136 -18.34 -24.62 -4.38
CA GLY A 136 -18.57 -24.21 -5.76
C GLY A 136 -17.35 -23.59 -6.42
N ILE A 137 -16.38 -23.06 -5.65
CA ILE A 137 -15.13 -22.54 -6.17
C ILE A 137 -14.23 -23.69 -6.63
N ARG A 138 -14.07 -23.81 -7.94
CA ARG A 138 -13.29 -24.86 -8.60
C ARG A 138 -11.81 -24.51 -8.72
N ARG A 139 -11.53 -23.22 -8.89
CA ARG A 139 -10.19 -22.63 -8.95
C ARG A 139 -10.24 -21.25 -8.32
N ASN A 140 -9.25 -20.90 -7.57
CA ASN A 140 -8.97 -19.53 -7.17
C ASN A 140 -7.47 -19.27 -7.23
N SER A 141 -7.10 -18.10 -7.67
CA SER A 141 -5.73 -17.57 -7.72
C SER A 141 -5.80 -16.09 -7.43
N ILE A 142 -4.85 -15.58 -6.65
CA ILE A 142 -4.75 -14.16 -6.40
C ILE A 142 -4.55 -13.37 -7.70
N TYR A 143 -3.90 -13.96 -8.69
CA TYR A 143 -3.61 -13.35 -9.98
C TYR A 143 -4.62 -13.71 -11.06
N GLY A 144 -4.89 -15.02 -11.20
CA GLY A 144 -5.66 -15.58 -12.29
C GLY A 144 -7.18 -15.57 -12.11
N GLY A 145 -7.68 -15.13 -10.94
CA GLY A 145 -9.12 -15.02 -10.69
C GLY A 145 -9.78 -16.27 -10.11
N GLU A 146 -11.10 -16.33 -10.17
CA GLU A 146 -11.92 -17.37 -9.55
C GLU A 146 -12.85 -18.05 -10.58
N GLU A 147 -12.91 -19.37 -10.56
CA GLU A 147 -13.89 -20.16 -11.29
C GLU A 147 -14.88 -20.77 -10.30
N PHE A 148 -16.14 -20.37 -10.42
CA PHE A 148 -17.24 -20.81 -9.55
C PHE A 148 -18.34 -21.53 -10.33
N ASP A 149 -18.72 -22.72 -9.86
CA ASP A 149 -19.87 -23.47 -10.38
C ASP A 149 -20.98 -23.50 -9.32
N ALA A 150 -22.02 -22.72 -9.53
CA ALA A 150 -23.14 -22.60 -8.59
C ALA A 150 -23.93 -23.90 -8.41
N ARG A 151 -23.86 -24.81 -9.37
CA ARG A 151 -24.54 -26.14 -9.30
C ARG A 151 -23.88 -27.07 -8.27
N LEU A 152 -22.60 -26.81 -7.96
CA LEU A 152 -21.79 -27.60 -7.03
C LEU A 152 -21.76 -26.99 -5.62
N GLU A 153 -22.27 -25.77 -5.46
CA GLU A 153 -22.30 -25.10 -4.14
C GLU A 153 -23.32 -25.82 -3.25
N PRO A 154 -22.91 -26.32 -2.07
CA PRO A 154 -23.82 -26.98 -1.15
C PRO A 154 -24.87 -26.01 -0.62
N ASP A 155 -26.07 -26.49 -0.37
CA ASP A 155 -27.13 -25.72 0.29
C ASP A 155 -26.63 -25.25 1.66
N SER A 156 -26.86 -23.97 1.97
CA SER A 156 -26.36 -23.34 3.21
C SER A 156 -26.94 -23.92 4.51
N THR A 157 -27.97 -24.77 4.43
CA THR A 157 -28.58 -25.44 5.61
C THR A 157 -27.56 -26.25 6.40
N TRP A 158 -26.49 -26.76 5.78
CA TRP A 158 -25.44 -27.49 6.48
C TRP A 158 -24.70 -26.64 7.51
N MET A 159 -24.78 -25.29 7.41
CA MET A 159 -24.22 -24.35 8.40
C MET A 159 -25.12 -24.15 9.63
N LEU A 160 -26.31 -24.74 9.64
CA LEU A 160 -27.29 -24.59 10.73
C LEU A 160 -27.20 -25.74 11.72
N PRO A 161 -27.54 -25.55 13.01
CA PRO A 161 -27.56 -26.59 14.02
C PRO A 161 -28.45 -27.80 13.62
N SER A 162 -29.62 -27.52 13.03
CA SER A 162 -30.57 -28.56 12.53
C SER A 162 -30.21 -29.11 11.16
N GLY A 163 -29.20 -28.56 10.50
CA GLY A 163 -28.85 -28.94 9.14
C GLY A 163 -28.04 -30.24 9.05
N PRO A 164 -27.82 -30.77 7.85
CA PRO A 164 -27.03 -31.99 7.64
C PRO A 164 -25.55 -31.75 8.01
N ILE A 165 -24.85 -32.84 8.31
CA ILE A 165 -23.39 -32.82 8.31
C ILE A 165 -22.93 -32.60 6.87
N LEU A 166 -21.96 -31.74 6.65
CA LEU A 166 -21.36 -31.51 5.35
C LEU A 166 -20.95 -32.86 4.73
N PRO A 167 -21.39 -33.18 3.50
CA PRO A 167 -21.07 -34.47 2.88
C PRO A 167 -19.58 -34.76 2.99
N PRO A 168 -19.17 -35.98 3.37
CA PRO A 168 -17.77 -36.29 3.54
C PRO A 168 -17.04 -36.17 2.19
N GLY A 169 -16.27 -35.11 2.07
CA GLY A 169 -15.24 -35.00 1.05
C GLY A 169 -14.01 -35.83 1.42
N ARG A 170 -12.86 -35.51 0.88
CA ARG A 170 -11.59 -36.07 1.39
C ARG A 170 -11.44 -35.67 2.86
N SER A 171 -11.11 -36.63 3.71
CA SER A 171 -10.83 -36.37 5.13
C SER A 171 -9.66 -35.38 5.26
N CYS A 172 -9.82 -34.34 6.08
CA CYS A 172 -8.70 -33.48 6.46
C CYS A 172 -7.68 -34.29 7.26
N CYS A 173 -6.43 -34.01 7.07
CA CYS A 173 -5.34 -34.57 7.87
C CYS A 173 -4.58 -33.45 8.59
N ARG A 174 -3.79 -33.84 9.58
CA ARG A 174 -2.82 -32.96 10.19
C ARG A 174 -1.80 -32.57 9.13
N ILE A 175 -1.56 -31.27 9.02
CA ILE A 175 -0.48 -30.70 8.19
C ILE A 175 0.64 -30.26 9.12
N ALA A 176 1.88 -30.31 8.63
CA ALA A 176 3.02 -29.76 9.35
C ALA A 176 2.77 -28.26 9.63
N PRO A 177 3.01 -27.80 10.86
CA PRO A 177 2.84 -26.38 11.17
C PRO A 177 3.83 -25.54 10.35
N PRO A 178 3.47 -24.30 9.99
CA PRO A 178 4.45 -23.32 9.53
C PRO A 178 5.47 -23.07 10.62
N ALA A 179 6.68 -22.65 10.27
CA ALA A 179 7.74 -22.35 11.24
C ALA A 179 7.47 -21.04 11.99
N GLY A 180 6.68 -20.14 11.40
CA GLY A 180 6.41 -18.81 11.92
C GLY A 180 5.58 -18.79 13.20
N ARG A 181 5.81 -17.76 14.02
CA ARG A 181 5.07 -17.53 15.26
C ARG A 181 3.65 -17.07 14.98
N MET A 182 2.69 -17.62 15.74
CA MET A 182 1.32 -17.14 15.73
C MET A 182 1.22 -15.74 16.35
N ARG A 183 0.65 -14.78 15.62
CA ARG A 183 0.45 -13.39 16.07
C ARG A 183 -0.99 -12.94 15.82
N ALA A 184 -1.56 -12.18 16.75
CA ALA A 184 -2.86 -11.55 16.54
C ALA A 184 -2.79 -10.55 15.38
N ALA A 185 -3.73 -10.63 14.43
CA ALA A 185 -3.85 -9.66 13.35
C ALA A 185 -4.33 -8.32 13.89
N MET A 186 -3.47 -7.31 13.86
CA MET A 186 -3.74 -5.94 14.35
C MET A 186 -3.86 -4.92 13.20
N THR A 187 -3.69 -5.36 11.95
CA THR A 187 -3.83 -4.50 10.77
C THR A 187 -5.29 -4.21 10.46
N PRO A 188 -5.59 -3.08 9.78
CA PRO A 188 -6.89 -2.87 9.19
C PRO A 188 -7.27 -4.07 8.31
N ALA A 189 -8.48 -4.56 8.48
CA ALA A 189 -8.97 -5.63 7.63
C ALA A 189 -9.11 -5.13 6.18
N VAL A 190 -8.87 -6.01 5.22
CA VAL A 190 -9.30 -5.77 3.84
C VAL A 190 -10.81 -5.89 3.79
N ARG A 191 -11.48 -4.90 3.18
CA ARG A 191 -12.96 -4.80 3.12
C ARG A 191 -13.45 -4.41 1.73
N GLU A 192 -14.73 -4.60 1.52
CA GLU A 192 -15.46 -3.95 0.44
C GLU A 192 -15.72 -2.50 0.86
N LEU A 193 -15.05 -1.55 0.21
CA LEU A 193 -15.03 -0.15 0.62
C LEU A 193 -16.16 0.67 0.00
N MET A 194 -16.48 0.39 -1.29
CA MET A 194 -17.54 1.09 -2.02
C MET A 194 -17.98 0.31 -3.26
N GLU A 195 -19.14 0.66 -3.79
CA GLU A 195 -19.69 0.14 -5.04
C GLU A 195 -19.57 1.17 -6.15
N LEU A 196 -19.18 0.73 -7.35
CA LEU A 196 -19.11 1.54 -8.56
C LEU A 196 -20.04 0.96 -9.62
N PRO A 197 -20.99 1.76 -10.14
CA PRO A 197 -21.82 1.36 -11.26
C PRO A 197 -21.03 1.37 -12.57
N VAL A 198 -21.42 0.53 -13.53
CA VAL A 198 -20.94 0.62 -14.90
C VAL A 198 -21.40 1.96 -15.51
N ARG A 199 -20.46 2.72 -16.07
CA ARG A 199 -20.74 4.00 -16.76
C ARG A 199 -21.30 3.80 -18.15
N SER A 200 -20.72 2.85 -18.89
CA SER A 200 -21.12 2.55 -20.25
C SER A 200 -20.82 1.10 -20.61
N TRP A 201 -21.60 0.58 -21.53
CA TRP A 201 -21.41 -0.70 -22.16
C TRP A 201 -21.05 -0.52 -23.63
N ASN A 202 -20.04 -1.24 -24.11
CA ASN A 202 -19.71 -1.34 -25.51
C ASN A 202 -19.94 -2.79 -25.98
N ARG A 203 -20.64 -3.00 -27.11
CA ARG A 203 -20.82 -4.31 -27.72
C ARG A 203 -19.76 -4.53 -28.78
N LEU A 204 -19.01 -5.60 -28.67
CA LEU A 204 -18.02 -6.01 -29.64
C LEU A 204 -18.66 -6.68 -30.85
N ALA A 205 -17.95 -6.75 -31.98
CA ALA A 205 -18.44 -7.33 -33.23
C ALA A 205 -18.80 -8.82 -33.10
N ASP A 206 -18.16 -9.55 -32.18
CA ASP A 206 -18.40 -10.97 -31.91
C ASP A 206 -19.50 -11.23 -30.88
N GLY A 207 -20.16 -10.18 -30.39
CA GLY A 207 -21.28 -10.26 -29.46
C GLY A 207 -20.91 -10.20 -27.98
N ARG A 208 -19.62 -10.14 -27.61
CA ARG A 208 -19.18 -9.85 -26.24
C ARG A 208 -19.49 -8.40 -25.87
N PHE A 209 -19.52 -8.12 -24.57
CA PHE A 209 -19.70 -6.76 -24.04
C PHE A 209 -18.49 -6.32 -23.25
N VAL A 210 -18.20 -5.02 -23.28
CA VAL A 210 -17.17 -4.40 -22.42
C VAL A 210 -17.83 -3.34 -21.57
N ALA A 211 -17.73 -3.51 -20.24
CA ALA A 211 -18.14 -2.52 -19.25
C ALA A 211 -16.99 -1.56 -18.96
N ASP A 212 -17.23 -0.25 -19.05
CA ASP A 212 -16.33 0.80 -18.54
C ASP A 212 -16.89 1.35 -17.23
N PHE A 213 -16.12 1.23 -16.13
CA PHE A 213 -16.46 1.82 -14.84
C PHE A 213 -16.09 3.31 -14.74
N GLY A 214 -15.29 3.82 -15.68
CA GLY A 214 -14.83 5.21 -15.71
C GLY A 214 -13.76 5.52 -14.65
N GLN A 215 -13.40 4.56 -13.82
CA GLN A 215 -12.36 4.64 -12.79
C GLN A 215 -11.56 3.33 -12.78
N ASN A 216 -10.23 3.42 -12.78
CA ASN A 216 -9.35 2.28 -12.51
C ASN A 216 -9.28 2.06 -10.99
N PHE A 217 -9.44 0.81 -10.52
CA PHE A 217 -9.47 0.49 -9.09
C PHE A 217 -9.09 -0.96 -8.83
N ALA A 218 -8.78 -1.28 -7.57
CA ALA A 218 -8.59 -2.66 -7.11
C ALA A 218 -9.88 -3.23 -6.54
N GLY A 219 -10.22 -4.46 -6.91
CA GLY A 219 -11.41 -5.14 -6.42
C GLY A 219 -11.90 -6.25 -7.34
N TYR A 220 -13.20 -6.43 -7.39
CA TYR A 220 -13.88 -7.43 -8.22
C TYR A 220 -15.27 -6.96 -8.64
N CYS A 221 -15.97 -7.77 -9.44
CA CYS A 221 -17.35 -7.46 -9.83
C CYS A 221 -18.36 -8.35 -9.11
N ARG A 222 -19.49 -7.73 -8.74
CA ARG A 222 -20.73 -8.45 -8.42
C ARG A 222 -21.51 -8.62 -9.73
N LEU A 223 -21.75 -9.87 -10.12
CA LEU A 223 -22.56 -10.27 -11.28
C LEU A 223 -23.98 -10.61 -10.83
N LYS A 224 -24.98 -10.07 -11.53
CA LYS A 224 -26.40 -10.41 -11.37
C LYS A 224 -26.95 -10.85 -12.70
N LEU A 225 -27.56 -12.03 -12.76
CA LEU A 225 -28.13 -12.58 -13.98
C LEU A 225 -29.28 -13.54 -13.70
N THR A 226 -30.09 -13.81 -14.73
CA THR A 226 -31.01 -14.94 -14.81
C THR A 226 -30.64 -15.72 -16.05
N ALA A 227 -30.26 -17.00 -15.88
CA ALA A 227 -29.76 -17.83 -16.96
C ALA A 227 -30.14 -19.30 -16.75
N PRO A 228 -30.25 -20.12 -17.83
CA PRO A 228 -30.39 -21.56 -17.69
C PRO A 228 -29.20 -22.19 -16.92
N ALA A 229 -29.46 -23.30 -16.24
CA ALA A 229 -28.42 -24.06 -15.55
C ALA A 229 -27.29 -24.45 -16.52
N GLY A 230 -26.06 -24.27 -16.09
CA GLY A 230 -24.87 -24.55 -16.90
C GLY A 230 -24.43 -23.42 -17.83
N THR A 231 -25.16 -22.30 -17.90
CA THR A 231 -24.70 -21.12 -18.61
C THR A 231 -23.42 -20.60 -17.97
N GLN A 232 -22.34 -20.43 -18.74
CA GLN A 232 -21.09 -19.87 -18.29
C GLN A 232 -21.01 -18.39 -18.69
N VAL A 233 -20.68 -17.54 -17.71
CA VAL A 233 -20.34 -16.13 -17.93
C VAL A 233 -18.91 -15.93 -17.49
N SER A 234 -18.07 -15.36 -18.36
CA SER A 234 -16.69 -15.01 -18.08
C SER A 234 -16.50 -13.49 -18.00
N LEU A 235 -15.68 -13.06 -17.04
CA LEU A 235 -15.33 -11.68 -16.79
C LEU A 235 -13.81 -11.55 -16.91
N ARG A 236 -13.32 -10.84 -17.96
CA ARG A 236 -11.90 -10.54 -18.17
C ARG A 236 -11.63 -9.10 -17.81
N PHE A 237 -10.68 -8.87 -16.92
CA PHE A 237 -10.38 -7.58 -16.32
C PHE A 237 -9.16 -6.94 -16.96
N ALA A 238 -9.21 -5.63 -17.23
CA ALA A 238 -8.08 -4.89 -17.74
C ALA A 238 -8.14 -3.39 -17.37
N GLU A 239 -6.97 -2.73 -17.41
CA GLU A 239 -6.82 -1.32 -17.14
C GLU A 239 -7.13 -0.45 -18.38
N TYR A 240 -6.99 -1.00 -19.58
CA TYR A 240 -7.23 -0.32 -20.86
C TYR A 240 -7.72 -1.28 -21.94
N CYS A 241 -8.19 -0.71 -23.08
CA CYS A 241 -8.73 -1.45 -24.21
C CYS A 241 -7.84 -1.30 -25.45
N ASN A 242 -7.93 -2.29 -26.32
CA ASN A 242 -7.42 -2.24 -27.70
C ASN A 242 -8.24 -1.25 -28.56
N ALA A 243 -7.75 -0.94 -29.74
CA ALA A 243 -8.42 -0.04 -30.69
C ALA A 243 -9.80 -0.54 -31.16
N ASP A 244 -10.04 -1.86 -31.15
CA ASP A 244 -11.34 -2.49 -31.45
C ASP A 244 -12.33 -2.49 -30.28
N GLY A 245 -11.90 -1.97 -29.12
CA GLY A 245 -12.67 -1.89 -27.90
C GLY A 245 -12.61 -3.14 -27.01
N SER A 246 -11.93 -4.21 -27.42
CA SER A 246 -11.67 -5.38 -26.57
C SER A 246 -10.67 -5.03 -25.43
N VAL A 247 -10.74 -5.76 -24.31
CA VAL A 247 -9.79 -5.53 -23.22
C VAL A 247 -8.37 -5.98 -23.59
N ASN A 248 -7.38 -5.23 -23.14
CA ASN A 248 -5.96 -5.57 -23.32
C ASN A 248 -5.36 -6.03 -21.99
N GLN A 249 -4.79 -7.22 -21.97
CA GLN A 249 -4.17 -7.85 -20.80
C GLN A 249 -2.65 -8.04 -20.95
N GLU A 250 -2.00 -7.41 -21.92
CA GLU A 250 -0.56 -7.61 -22.18
C GLU A 250 0.32 -7.20 -21.00
N ASN A 251 -0.14 -6.24 -20.16
CA ASN A 251 0.61 -5.78 -18.98
C ASN A 251 0.43 -6.64 -17.73
N LEU A 252 -0.25 -7.79 -17.81
CA LEU A 252 -0.49 -8.65 -16.62
C LEU A 252 0.69 -9.56 -16.26
N LEU A 253 1.68 -9.69 -17.13
CA LEU A 253 2.93 -10.45 -16.91
C LEU A 253 2.74 -11.94 -16.59
N GLY A 254 1.72 -12.59 -17.14
CA GLY A 254 1.59 -14.04 -17.01
C GLY A 254 0.17 -14.57 -16.98
N GLU A 255 -0.51 -14.51 -15.82
CA GLU A 255 -1.86 -15.07 -15.72
C GLU A 255 -2.92 -14.11 -16.29
N GLU A 256 -3.96 -14.68 -16.91
CA GLU A 256 -5.16 -13.89 -17.27
C GLU A 256 -5.92 -13.53 -16.00
N ALA A 257 -6.29 -12.25 -15.86
CA ALA A 257 -7.25 -11.82 -14.85
C ALA A 257 -8.65 -12.19 -15.33
N LEU A 258 -9.15 -13.36 -14.91
CA LEU A 258 -10.36 -13.99 -15.44
C LEU A 258 -11.19 -14.64 -14.32
N ASP A 259 -12.42 -14.15 -14.15
CA ASP A 259 -13.42 -14.82 -13.32
C ASP A 259 -14.43 -15.53 -14.20
N VAL A 260 -14.86 -16.75 -13.78
CA VAL A 260 -15.85 -17.55 -14.51
C VAL A 260 -16.95 -17.98 -13.56
N TYR A 261 -18.17 -17.67 -13.92
CA TYR A 261 -19.38 -18.11 -13.20
C TYR A 261 -20.19 -19.09 -14.03
N THR A 262 -20.55 -20.25 -13.45
CA THR A 262 -21.48 -21.20 -14.05
C THR A 262 -22.81 -21.18 -13.30
N ALA A 263 -23.89 -20.81 -13.97
CA ALA A 263 -25.21 -20.61 -13.40
C ALA A 263 -25.85 -21.93 -12.90
N ARG A 264 -26.58 -21.83 -11.79
CA ARG A 264 -27.40 -22.91 -11.24
C ARG A 264 -28.71 -23.09 -11.99
N GLY A 265 -29.24 -22.01 -12.57
CA GLY A 265 -30.53 -21.97 -13.25
C GLY A 265 -31.69 -21.52 -12.37
N ASP A 266 -31.42 -20.64 -11.40
CA ASP A 266 -32.46 -20.09 -10.53
C ASP A 266 -33.32 -19.08 -11.30
N ALA A 267 -34.61 -19.37 -11.45
CA ALA A 267 -35.56 -18.51 -12.14
C ALA A 267 -35.77 -17.16 -11.41
N ALA A 268 -35.51 -17.07 -10.12
CA ALA A 268 -35.55 -15.82 -9.35
C ALA A 268 -34.36 -14.91 -9.63
N GLY A 269 -33.35 -15.41 -10.35
CA GLY A 269 -32.08 -14.73 -10.61
C GLY A 269 -31.00 -15.09 -9.61
N GLU A 270 -29.77 -14.96 -10.06
CA GLU A 270 -28.56 -15.32 -9.31
C GLU A 270 -27.69 -14.08 -9.12
N VAL A 271 -27.06 -13.99 -7.94
CA VAL A 271 -26.08 -12.95 -7.59
C VAL A 271 -24.81 -13.63 -7.13
N TRP A 272 -23.69 -13.29 -7.76
CA TRP A 272 -22.40 -13.82 -7.44
C TRP A 272 -21.31 -12.76 -7.43
N LYS A 273 -20.29 -12.96 -6.61
CA LYS A 273 -19.01 -12.24 -6.62
C LYS A 273 -17.92 -13.21 -6.19
N PRO A 274 -16.67 -13.07 -6.67
CA PRO A 274 -15.56 -13.89 -6.21
C PRO A 274 -15.27 -13.64 -4.72
N ARG A 275 -14.59 -14.61 -4.08
CA ARG A 275 -14.30 -14.56 -2.64
C ARG A 275 -12.81 -14.48 -2.33
N PHE A 276 -11.98 -15.17 -3.12
CA PHE A 276 -10.56 -15.38 -2.82
C PHE A 276 -9.67 -14.92 -3.98
N THR A 277 -9.99 -13.76 -4.55
CA THR A 277 -9.22 -13.05 -5.56
C THR A 277 -9.58 -11.57 -5.58
N TYR A 278 -8.76 -10.76 -6.22
CA TYR A 278 -9.08 -9.39 -6.61
C TYR A 278 -8.29 -9.02 -7.87
N HIS A 279 -8.71 -8.00 -8.57
CA HIS A 279 -8.12 -7.51 -9.81
C HIS A 279 -7.89 -5.99 -9.74
N GLY A 280 -6.96 -5.47 -10.54
CA GLY A 280 -6.83 -4.06 -10.85
C GLY A 280 -7.40 -3.79 -12.24
N PHE A 281 -8.42 -2.94 -12.36
CA PHE A 281 -9.11 -2.74 -13.62
C PHE A 281 -9.95 -1.47 -13.69
N ARG A 282 -10.19 -1.04 -14.92
CA ARG A 282 -11.24 -0.08 -15.28
C ARG A 282 -12.27 -0.72 -16.17
N PHE A 283 -11.87 -1.68 -16.99
CA PHE A 283 -12.69 -2.34 -18.00
C PHE A 283 -12.90 -3.80 -17.68
N VAL A 284 -14.11 -4.31 -17.98
CA VAL A 284 -14.43 -5.74 -17.86
C VAL A 284 -15.10 -6.21 -19.14
N GLU A 285 -14.44 -7.13 -19.83
CA GLU A 285 -15.01 -7.82 -20.96
C GLU A 285 -15.84 -9.01 -20.49
N VAL A 286 -17.09 -9.07 -20.92
CA VAL A 286 -18.07 -10.06 -20.50
C VAL A 286 -18.49 -10.91 -21.69
N ALA A 287 -18.31 -12.23 -21.55
CA ALA A 287 -18.82 -13.21 -22.54
C ALA A 287 -19.81 -14.16 -21.90
N GLY A 288 -20.72 -14.70 -22.70
CA GLY A 288 -21.69 -15.70 -22.26
C GLY A 288 -22.95 -15.16 -21.57
N LEU A 289 -23.20 -13.86 -21.58
CA LEU A 289 -24.46 -13.31 -21.07
C LEU A 289 -25.63 -13.80 -21.93
N PRO A 290 -26.78 -14.18 -21.30
CA PRO A 290 -27.95 -14.67 -22.03
C PRO A 290 -28.70 -13.58 -22.81
N GLY A 291 -28.32 -12.30 -22.67
CA GLY A 291 -28.98 -11.16 -23.33
C GLY A 291 -28.18 -9.88 -23.16
N GLU A 292 -28.76 -8.75 -23.52
CA GLU A 292 -28.16 -7.42 -23.33
C GLU A 292 -28.01 -7.11 -21.83
N PRO A 293 -26.85 -6.55 -21.40
CA PRO A 293 -26.64 -6.21 -20.01
C PRO A 293 -27.53 -5.03 -19.56
N GLY A 294 -28.14 -5.16 -18.40
CA GLY A 294 -28.86 -4.09 -17.71
C GLY A 294 -27.93 -3.25 -16.85
N ALA A 295 -28.48 -2.20 -16.23
CA ALA A 295 -27.73 -1.26 -15.39
C ALA A 295 -27.10 -1.93 -14.15
N ASP A 296 -27.68 -3.01 -13.64
CA ASP A 296 -27.26 -3.76 -12.44
C ASP A 296 -26.66 -5.13 -12.75
N THR A 297 -26.42 -5.44 -14.03
CA THR A 297 -25.79 -6.72 -14.45
C THR A 297 -24.40 -6.88 -13.82
N LEU A 298 -23.60 -5.80 -13.83
CA LEU A 298 -22.33 -5.73 -13.10
C LEU A 298 -22.32 -4.52 -12.16
N THR A 299 -21.71 -4.73 -11.01
CA THR A 299 -21.32 -3.66 -10.06
C THR A 299 -19.87 -3.88 -9.68
N GLY A 300 -19.02 -2.87 -9.87
CA GLY A 300 -17.64 -2.89 -9.37
C GLY A 300 -17.63 -2.75 -7.85
N ILE A 301 -16.88 -3.60 -7.18
CA ILE A 301 -16.69 -3.55 -5.73
C ILE A 301 -15.24 -3.20 -5.47
N VAL A 302 -15.01 -2.00 -4.94
CA VAL A 302 -13.67 -1.55 -4.55
C VAL A 302 -13.26 -2.29 -3.27
N VAL A 303 -12.12 -2.96 -3.31
CA VAL A 303 -11.58 -3.75 -2.20
C VAL A 303 -10.22 -3.20 -1.80
N GLY A 304 -9.97 -3.11 -0.51
CA GLY A 304 -8.68 -2.67 0.05
C GLY A 304 -8.67 -2.69 1.57
N SER A 305 -7.51 -2.48 2.17
CA SER A 305 -7.38 -2.29 3.61
C SER A 305 -8.20 -1.07 4.05
N ASP A 306 -9.01 -1.22 5.10
CA ASP A 306 -9.89 -0.18 5.62
C ASP A 306 -9.08 0.90 6.37
N CYS A 307 -8.29 1.64 5.60
CA CYS A 307 -7.55 2.82 6.06
C CYS A 307 -8.42 4.05 5.78
N PRO A 308 -8.93 4.74 6.81
CA PRO A 308 -9.79 5.90 6.60
C PRO A 308 -9.02 7.07 5.99
N PRO A 309 -9.64 7.88 5.13
CA PRO A 309 -9.03 9.11 4.65
C PRO A 309 -8.91 10.13 5.78
N ILE A 310 -7.72 10.69 5.99
CA ILE A 310 -7.41 11.68 7.03
C ILE A 310 -6.95 13.02 6.47
N GLY A 311 -6.53 13.05 5.20
CA GLY A 311 -6.20 14.26 4.47
C GLY A 311 -7.32 14.73 3.55
N ARG A 312 -7.42 16.04 3.37
CA ARG A 312 -8.27 16.67 2.35
C ARG A 312 -7.53 17.83 1.75
N PHE A 313 -7.50 17.91 0.43
CA PHE A 313 -6.88 18.98 -0.32
C PHE A 313 -7.81 19.50 -1.40
N ARG A 314 -7.85 20.81 -1.57
CA ARG A 314 -8.64 21.48 -2.60
C ARG A 314 -8.01 22.81 -2.98
N THR A 315 -8.12 23.17 -4.26
CA THR A 315 -7.72 24.46 -4.78
C THR A 315 -8.79 24.99 -5.75
N ASP A 316 -8.63 26.24 -6.20
CA ASP A 316 -9.39 26.80 -7.32
C ASP A 316 -8.90 26.30 -8.71
N ASN A 317 -7.89 25.46 -8.75
CA ASN A 317 -7.34 24.85 -9.96
C ASN A 317 -7.79 23.40 -10.12
N GLU A 318 -8.65 23.15 -11.10
CA GLU A 318 -9.24 21.83 -11.32
C GLU A 318 -8.21 20.75 -11.71
N LEU A 319 -7.12 21.12 -12.40
CA LEU A 319 -6.08 20.16 -12.76
C LEU A 319 -5.38 19.60 -11.51
N LEU A 320 -5.03 20.44 -10.55
CA LEU A 320 -4.43 20.02 -9.29
C LEU A 320 -5.38 19.14 -8.48
N ASN A 321 -6.68 19.52 -8.40
CA ASN A 321 -7.68 18.73 -7.70
C ASN A 321 -7.82 17.31 -8.31
N ARG A 322 -7.77 17.22 -9.64
CA ARG A 322 -7.81 15.92 -10.34
C ARG A 322 -6.54 15.11 -10.16
N ILE A 323 -5.37 15.76 -10.07
CA ILE A 323 -4.10 15.07 -9.75
C ILE A 323 -4.17 14.50 -8.34
N ASP A 324 -4.62 15.26 -7.34
CA ASP A 324 -4.79 14.77 -5.97
C ASP A 324 -5.76 13.58 -5.89
N ALA A 325 -6.90 13.67 -6.58
CA ALA A 325 -7.86 12.57 -6.67
C ALA A 325 -7.25 11.31 -7.32
N MET A 326 -6.46 11.47 -8.39
CA MET A 326 -5.76 10.38 -9.07
C MET A 326 -4.74 9.70 -8.14
N VAL A 327 -4.00 10.50 -7.36
CA VAL A 327 -3.08 10.00 -6.32
C VAL A 327 -3.85 9.21 -5.26
N ALA A 328 -4.92 9.78 -4.70
CA ALA A 328 -5.71 9.14 -3.65
C ALA A 328 -6.36 7.80 -4.11
N TRP A 329 -6.83 7.71 -5.36
CA TRP A 329 -7.33 6.47 -5.94
C TRP A 329 -6.23 5.41 -6.09
N THR A 330 -5.03 5.82 -6.48
CA THR A 330 -3.89 4.92 -6.62
C THR A 330 -3.45 4.39 -5.26
N GLU A 331 -3.33 5.25 -4.25
CA GLU A 331 -3.01 4.83 -2.89
C GLU A 331 -4.03 3.82 -2.36
N ARG A 332 -5.33 4.12 -2.45
CA ARG A 332 -6.40 3.21 -2.02
C ARG A 332 -6.35 1.86 -2.72
N SER A 333 -6.04 1.84 -4.01
CA SER A 333 -5.96 0.61 -4.82
C SER A 333 -4.78 -0.29 -4.44
N ASN A 334 -3.79 0.24 -3.72
CA ASN A 334 -2.55 -0.45 -3.41
C ASN A 334 -2.36 -0.71 -1.90
N LEU A 335 -3.47 -0.92 -1.18
CA LEU A 335 -3.48 -1.28 0.24
C LEU A 335 -4.23 -2.60 0.45
N HIS A 336 -3.50 -3.73 0.49
CA HIS A 336 -4.07 -5.08 0.66
C HIS A 336 -3.34 -5.87 1.76
N GLY A 337 -3.35 -5.32 2.99
CA GLY A 337 -2.61 -5.86 4.14
C GLY A 337 -1.11 -5.57 4.11
N VAL A 338 -0.63 -5.07 2.98
CA VAL A 338 0.68 -4.47 2.73
C VAL A 338 0.50 -3.34 1.72
N PRO A 339 1.42 -2.36 1.64
CA PRO A 339 1.43 -1.36 0.57
C PRO A 339 1.97 -1.99 -0.71
N THR A 340 1.09 -2.38 -1.65
CA THR A 340 1.50 -3.00 -2.91
C THR A 340 1.96 -1.97 -3.94
N ASP A 341 2.77 -2.43 -4.91
CA ASP A 341 3.21 -1.66 -6.08
C ASP A 341 2.09 -1.49 -7.10
N CYS A 342 1.33 -2.54 -7.34
CA CYS A 342 0.28 -2.59 -8.35
C CYS A 342 -0.83 -3.58 -7.96
N PRO A 343 -2.08 -3.45 -8.49
CA PRO A 343 -3.15 -4.38 -8.16
C PRO A 343 -3.49 -5.37 -9.28
N GLN A 344 -2.95 -5.22 -10.52
CA GLN A 344 -3.49 -5.91 -11.69
C GLN A 344 -2.69 -7.10 -12.18
N ARG A 345 -1.34 -7.11 -12.02
CA ARG A 345 -0.46 -8.13 -12.62
C ARG A 345 0.07 -9.15 -11.61
N THR A 346 0.90 -10.09 -12.08
CA THR A 346 1.53 -11.16 -11.27
C THR A 346 2.69 -10.64 -10.42
N GLU A 347 2.47 -9.58 -9.65
CA GLU A 347 3.42 -8.94 -8.74
C GLU A 347 2.72 -8.65 -7.41
N ARG A 348 2.14 -7.48 -7.20
CA ARG A 348 1.35 -7.08 -6.03
C ARG A 348 2.12 -7.23 -4.72
N MET A 349 3.36 -6.73 -4.71
CA MET A 349 4.30 -6.88 -3.59
C MET A 349 4.53 -5.56 -2.87
N GLY A 350 4.99 -5.63 -1.62
CA GLY A 350 5.40 -4.47 -0.83
C GLY A 350 6.81 -4.02 -1.20
N TRP A 351 6.97 -3.30 -2.31
CA TRP A 351 8.26 -2.78 -2.75
C TRP A 351 8.75 -1.61 -1.89
N LEU A 352 10.01 -1.71 -1.45
CA LEU A 352 10.63 -0.68 -0.63
C LEU A 352 11.00 0.57 -1.44
N ASN A 353 11.35 0.41 -2.73
CA ASN A 353 11.57 1.54 -3.63
C ASN A 353 10.32 2.41 -3.80
N ASP A 354 9.19 1.78 -4.03
CA ASP A 354 7.89 2.47 -4.17
C ASP A 354 7.55 3.26 -2.91
N MET A 355 7.75 2.65 -1.74
CA MET A 355 7.52 3.31 -0.48
C MET A 355 8.48 4.49 -0.26
N MET A 356 9.74 4.42 -0.70
CA MET A 356 10.68 5.54 -0.66
C MET A 356 10.11 6.76 -1.40
N ALA A 357 9.50 6.55 -2.54
CA ALA A 357 8.94 7.61 -3.37
C ALA A 357 7.60 8.16 -2.85
N ARG A 358 6.70 7.29 -2.29
CA ARG A 358 5.31 7.64 -1.95
C ARG A 358 5.06 7.93 -0.46
N ASN A 359 6.00 7.68 0.42
CA ASN A 359 5.84 7.59 1.88
C ASN A 359 4.96 8.69 2.50
N GLU A 360 5.35 9.96 2.40
CA GLU A 360 4.56 11.08 2.97
C GLU A 360 3.22 11.27 2.26
N CYS A 361 3.15 10.99 0.95
CA CYS A 361 1.92 11.06 0.20
C CYS A 361 0.87 10.10 0.78
N ALA A 362 1.24 8.84 0.99
CA ALA A 362 0.38 7.83 1.59
C ALA A 362 -0.15 8.26 2.97
N ILE A 363 0.76 8.69 3.85
CA ILE A 363 0.44 9.12 5.22
C ILE A 363 -0.45 10.38 5.27
N PHE A 364 -0.32 11.29 4.31
CA PHE A 364 -1.19 12.46 4.26
C PHE A 364 -2.61 12.12 3.81
N HIS A 365 -2.79 11.13 2.93
CA HIS A 365 -4.10 10.77 2.41
C HIS A 365 -4.88 9.83 3.32
N PHE A 366 -4.22 8.83 3.94
CA PHE A 366 -4.88 7.77 4.69
C PHE A 366 -4.21 7.50 6.04
N ASP A 367 -5.02 7.05 7.02
CA ASP A 367 -4.50 6.49 8.27
C ASP A 367 -3.93 5.09 8.04
N GLU A 368 -2.69 5.04 7.62
CA GLU A 368 -1.96 3.81 7.38
C GLU A 368 -1.11 3.36 8.58
N ALA A 369 -1.21 4.03 9.73
CA ALA A 369 -0.31 3.81 10.87
C ALA A 369 -0.19 2.33 11.27
N THR A 370 -1.31 1.63 11.42
CA THR A 370 -1.29 0.22 11.85
C THR A 370 -0.92 -0.74 10.72
N LEU A 371 -1.21 -0.40 9.46
CA LEU A 371 -0.78 -1.15 8.29
C LEU A 371 0.73 -1.06 8.12
N LEU A 372 1.29 0.15 8.14
CA LEU A 372 2.72 0.39 7.99
C LEU A 372 3.52 -0.14 9.18
N ARG A 373 2.96 -0.11 10.41
CA ARG A 373 3.56 -0.76 11.59
C ARG A 373 3.75 -2.27 11.37
N LYS A 374 2.72 -2.93 10.81
CA LYS A 374 2.83 -4.36 10.45
C LYS A 374 3.87 -4.56 9.36
N TRP A 375 3.83 -3.76 8.30
CA TRP A 375 4.74 -3.88 7.16
C TRP A 375 6.22 -3.64 7.55
N LEU A 376 6.50 -2.68 8.44
CA LEU A 376 7.84 -2.48 8.99
C LEU A 376 8.35 -3.70 9.77
N ARG A 377 7.46 -4.43 10.46
CA ARG A 377 7.81 -5.70 11.10
C ARG A 377 8.05 -6.80 10.09
N ASP A 378 7.29 -6.85 8.99
CA ASP A 378 7.56 -7.78 7.89
C ASP A 378 8.96 -7.53 7.29
N ILE A 379 9.36 -6.26 7.13
CA ILE A 379 10.71 -5.93 6.66
C ILE A 379 11.77 -6.41 7.67
N ALA A 380 11.55 -6.16 8.95
CA ALA A 380 12.46 -6.60 10.01
C ALA A 380 12.57 -8.14 10.09
N GLU A 381 11.47 -8.86 9.85
CA GLU A 381 11.43 -10.33 9.79
C GLU A 381 12.11 -10.87 8.51
N ALA A 382 12.07 -10.12 7.42
CA ALA A 382 12.72 -10.46 6.16
C ALA A 382 14.23 -10.10 6.14
N GLN A 383 14.67 -9.24 7.06
CA GLN A 383 16.07 -8.86 7.17
C GLN A 383 16.95 -10.05 7.58
N ASP A 384 18.03 -10.26 6.84
CA ASP A 384 19.00 -11.30 7.18
C ASP A 384 19.68 -11.02 8.53
N PRO A 385 19.59 -11.92 9.52
CA PRO A 385 20.08 -11.66 10.87
C PRO A 385 21.61 -11.66 10.98
N GLU A 386 22.34 -12.26 10.04
CA GLU A 386 23.80 -12.36 10.08
C GLU A 386 24.44 -11.16 9.37
N THR A 387 23.94 -10.80 8.20
CA THR A 387 24.50 -9.73 7.35
C THR A 387 23.83 -8.39 7.55
N GLY A 388 22.59 -8.37 8.05
CA GLY A 388 21.75 -7.16 8.11
C GLY A 388 21.13 -6.76 6.78
N PHE A 389 21.26 -7.59 5.73
CA PHE A 389 20.71 -7.35 4.41
C PHE A 389 19.18 -7.22 4.47
N VAL A 390 18.63 -6.20 3.79
CA VAL A 390 17.18 -5.95 3.66
C VAL A 390 16.77 -6.24 2.22
N PRO A 391 15.80 -7.15 1.98
CA PRO A 391 15.30 -7.43 0.65
C PRO A 391 14.47 -6.27 0.10
N MET A 392 14.31 -6.21 -1.23
CA MET A 392 13.56 -5.14 -1.90
C MET A 392 12.05 -5.20 -1.70
N THR A 393 11.52 -6.36 -1.28
CA THR A 393 10.09 -6.58 -1.02
C THR A 393 9.85 -7.17 0.36
N ALA A 394 8.75 -6.80 1.00
CA ALA A 394 8.30 -7.41 2.25
C ALA A 394 6.77 -7.55 2.28
N PRO A 395 6.20 -8.70 2.72
CA PRO A 395 6.92 -9.97 3.02
C PRO A 395 7.80 -10.41 1.85
N ASN A 396 8.93 -11.06 2.15
CA ASN A 396 9.89 -11.41 1.10
C ASN A 396 9.37 -12.55 0.23
N HIS A 397 9.10 -12.24 -1.04
CA HIS A 397 8.75 -13.20 -2.08
C HIS A 397 9.75 -13.21 -3.24
N TRP A 398 10.61 -12.19 -3.32
CA TRP A 398 11.66 -12.07 -4.32
C TRP A 398 12.81 -11.22 -3.78
N THR A 399 14.04 -11.72 -3.85
CA THR A 399 15.22 -11.05 -3.32
C THR A 399 16.32 -11.09 -4.36
N PRO A 400 16.72 -9.94 -4.94
CA PRO A 400 18.01 -9.85 -5.63
C PRO A 400 19.16 -9.91 -4.60
N ASP A 401 20.28 -10.48 -5.01
CA ASP A 401 21.44 -10.73 -4.15
C ASP A 401 22.32 -9.48 -3.89
N LYS A 402 21.78 -8.26 -4.12
CA LYS A 402 22.55 -7.02 -4.02
C LYS A 402 22.00 -6.07 -2.98
N VAL A 403 22.90 -5.42 -2.26
CA VAL A 403 22.56 -4.31 -1.37
C VAL A 403 22.06 -3.14 -2.20
N ASP A 404 20.80 -2.75 -2.02
CA ASP A 404 20.24 -1.58 -2.67
C ASP A 404 19.77 -0.55 -1.64
N PRO A 405 20.39 0.65 -1.61
CA PRO A 405 20.05 1.68 -0.64
C PRO A 405 18.62 2.22 -0.71
N VAL A 406 17.84 1.94 -1.75
CA VAL A 406 16.41 2.26 -1.81
C VAL A 406 15.63 1.57 -0.70
N CYS A 407 16.15 0.43 -0.20
CA CYS A 407 15.60 -0.27 0.98
C CYS A 407 15.70 0.55 2.27
N SER A 408 16.38 1.68 2.27
CA SER A 408 16.40 2.65 3.38
C SER A 408 15.04 3.31 3.62
N SER A 409 14.06 3.10 2.73
CA SER A 409 12.64 3.39 3.02
C SER A 409 12.16 2.71 4.31
N PHE A 410 12.78 1.59 4.72
CA PHE A 410 12.58 0.96 6.01
C PHE A 410 12.78 1.94 7.19
N VAL A 411 13.89 2.66 7.17
CA VAL A 411 14.23 3.64 8.22
C VAL A 411 13.37 4.91 8.06
N GLU A 412 13.17 5.39 6.83
CA GLU A 412 12.38 6.59 6.54
C GLU A 412 10.92 6.42 6.94
N THR A 413 10.31 5.28 6.60
CA THR A 413 8.91 4.99 6.97
C THR A 413 8.73 4.93 8.48
N ALA A 414 9.65 4.29 9.20
CA ALA A 414 9.59 4.23 10.66
C ALA A 414 9.72 5.62 11.29
N TRP A 415 10.64 6.45 10.78
CA TRP A 415 10.81 7.83 11.24
C TRP A 415 9.57 8.69 10.95
N ASN A 416 8.98 8.58 9.76
CA ASN A 416 7.76 9.30 9.41
C ASN A 416 6.57 8.83 10.25
N LEU A 417 6.42 7.53 10.52
CA LEU A 417 5.38 7.06 11.45
C LEU A 417 5.53 7.69 12.84
N HIS A 418 6.75 7.88 13.32
CA HIS A 418 6.96 8.58 14.57
C HIS A 418 6.58 10.07 14.48
N LEU A 419 7.03 10.77 13.45
CA LEU A 419 6.71 12.20 13.27
C LEU A 419 5.21 12.46 13.16
N PHE A 420 4.48 11.57 12.46
CA PHE A 420 3.06 11.73 12.19
C PHE A 420 2.14 11.11 13.26
N PHE A 421 2.52 9.98 13.87
CA PHE A 421 1.66 9.19 14.76
C PHE A 421 2.26 8.89 16.14
N GLY A 422 3.47 9.33 16.44
CA GLY A 422 4.10 9.14 17.76
C GLY A 422 4.60 7.71 18.04
N GLU A 423 5.06 6.98 17.05
CA GLU A 423 5.46 5.56 17.12
C GLU A 423 6.83 5.31 17.78
N ARG A 424 7.06 5.93 18.95
CA ARG A 424 8.31 5.80 19.71
C ARG A 424 8.66 4.35 20.09
N ALA A 425 7.65 3.57 20.45
CA ALA A 425 7.86 2.16 20.85
C ALA A 425 8.34 1.33 19.66
N LEU A 426 7.82 1.57 18.46
CA LEU A 426 8.24 0.92 17.23
C LEU A 426 9.66 1.30 16.84
N LEU A 427 10.03 2.58 16.96
CA LEU A 427 11.42 3.01 16.73
C LEU A 427 12.40 2.25 17.63
N ARG A 428 12.07 2.10 18.93
CA ARG A 428 12.90 1.34 19.88
C ARG A 428 12.95 -0.15 19.54
N GLU A 429 11.83 -0.74 19.12
CA GLU A 429 11.74 -2.13 18.69
C GLU A 429 12.66 -2.42 17.49
N LEU A 430 12.62 -1.54 16.49
CA LEU A 430 13.31 -1.73 15.20
C LEU A 430 14.73 -1.11 15.15
N PHE A 431 15.15 -0.39 16.16
CA PHE A 431 16.46 0.27 16.18
C PHE A 431 17.63 -0.67 15.91
N PRO A 432 17.70 -1.90 16.49
CA PRO A 432 18.75 -2.87 16.17
C PRO A 432 18.80 -3.23 14.67
N ASN A 433 17.63 -3.31 14.02
CA ASN A 433 17.52 -3.60 12.58
C ASN A 433 18.05 -2.45 11.73
N PHE A 434 17.79 -1.20 12.11
CA PHE A 434 18.34 -0.02 11.42
C PHE A 434 19.87 0.04 11.52
N LEU A 435 20.41 -0.28 12.69
CA LEU A 435 21.87 -0.38 12.89
C LEU A 435 22.48 -1.50 12.03
N ALA A 436 21.80 -2.65 11.95
CA ALA A 436 22.25 -3.77 11.12
C ALA A 436 22.26 -3.38 9.63
N TRP A 437 21.22 -2.68 9.16
CA TRP A 437 21.15 -2.16 7.79
C TRP A 437 22.26 -1.16 7.47
N CYS A 438 22.53 -0.21 8.37
CA CYS A 438 23.64 0.74 8.19
C CYS A 438 24.99 0.02 8.08
N ARG A 439 25.24 -1.02 8.92
CA ARG A 439 26.45 -1.84 8.85
C ARG A 439 26.54 -2.66 7.56
N CYS A 440 25.42 -3.22 7.10
CA CYS A 440 25.37 -3.97 5.83
C CYS A 440 25.77 -3.08 4.65
N MET A 441 25.24 -1.87 4.57
CA MET A 441 25.62 -0.91 3.53
C MET A 441 27.08 -0.48 3.65
N GLU A 442 27.57 -0.23 4.87
CA GLU A 442 28.97 0.13 5.11
C GLU A 442 29.93 -0.92 4.58
N GLN A 443 29.64 -2.20 4.84
CA GLN A 443 30.44 -3.33 4.36
C GLN A 443 30.45 -3.46 2.84
N ALA A 444 29.43 -2.96 2.15
CA ALA A 444 29.33 -2.94 0.70
C ALA A 444 30.03 -1.73 0.04
N THR A 445 30.67 -0.85 0.85
CA THR A 445 31.35 0.35 0.32
C THR A 445 32.82 0.11 0.05
N GLU A 446 33.34 0.87 -0.93
CA GLU A 446 34.77 1.12 -1.09
C GLU A 446 35.05 2.59 -0.71
N ASN A 447 35.80 2.81 0.37
CA ASN A 447 36.10 4.15 0.87
C ASN A 447 34.83 5.00 1.11
N GLN A 448 33.81 4.45 1.71
CA GLN A 448 32.48 5.06 1.95
C GLN A 448 31.66 5.33 0.70
N ILE A 449 32.03 4.85 -0.46
CA ILE A 449 31.27 4.94 -1.72
C ILE A 449 30.67 3.57 -2.05
N LEU A 450 29.37 3.52 -2.33
CA LEU A 450 28.71 2.32 -2.84
C LEU A 450 28.94 2.20 -4.35
N THR A 451 30.03 1.57 -4.72
CA THR A 451 30.51 1.50 -6.12
C THR A 451 29.66 0.59 -7.00
N ASP A 452 29.02 -0.46 -6.45
CA ASP A 452 28.08 -1.31 -7.20
C ASP A 452 26.78 -0.58 -7.55
N GLY A 453 26.41 0.47 -6.80
CA GLY A 453 25.28 1.36 -7.13
C GLY A 453 23.88 0.76 -6.96
N GLY A 454 23.74 -0.47 -6.46
CA GLY A 454 22.44 -1.16 -6.34
C GLY A 454 21.82 -1.55 -7.68
N GLU A 455 20.56 -1.97 -7.67
CA GLU A 455 19.82 -2.38 -8.88
C GLU A 455 18.79 -1.36 -9.35
N ILE A 456 18.20 -0.57 -8.47
CA ILE A 456 17.09 0.34 -8.75
C ILE A 456 17.58 1.76 -9.07
N GLY A 457 18.23 2.43 -8.14
CA GLY A 457 18.68 3.82 -8.32
C GLY A 457 17.52 4.80 -8.50
N ASP A 458 17.69 5.79 -9.41
CA ASP A 458 16.60 6.70 -9.81
C ASP A 458 15.78 6.03 -10.92
N TRP A 459 14.69 5.37 -10.52
CA TRP A 459 13.94 4.40 -11.33
C TRP A 459 12.86 5.07 -12.18
N VAL A 460 12.73 4.61 -13.42
CA VAL A 460 11.71 5.03 -14.40
C VAL A 460 11.65 6.55 -14.60
N PRO A 461 12.75 7.20 -15.01
CA PRO A 461 12.67 8.54 -15.57
C PRO A 461 11.84 8.51 -16.87
N PRO A 462 11.50 9.67 -17.49
CA PRO A 462 10.96 9.69 -18.84
C PRO A 462 11.82 8.85 -19.80
N LEU A 463 11.17 8.12 -20.71
CA LEU A 463 11.79 7.03 -21.49
C LEU A 463 13.09 7.42 -22.18
N GLU A 464 13.14 8.65 -22.72
CA GLU A 464 14.32 9.20 -23.39
C GLU A 464 15.55 9.37 -22.49
N PHE A 465 15.35 9.35 -21.17
CA PHE A 465 16.40 9.48 -20.16
C PHE A 465 16.73 8.17 -19.45
N CYS A 466 16.08 7.07 -19.83
CA CYS A 466 16.47 5.75 -19.37
C CYS A 466 17.84 5.36 -19.87
N GLY A 467 18.62 4.66 -19.05
CA GLY A 467 19.87 4.04 -19.50
C GLY A 467 19.62 2.94 -20.53
N ARG A 468 20.66 2.58 -21.24
CA ARG A 468 20.56 1.56 -22.30
C ARG A 468 20.12 0.20 -21.74
N ASN A 469 19.00 -0.32 -22.24
CA ASN A 469 18.42 -1.60 -21.80
C ASN A 469 18.10 -1.68 -20.28
N THR A 470 17.74 -0.56 -19.68
CA THR A 470 17.37 -0.49 -18.24
C THR A 470 16.29 0.56 -18.02
N CYS A 471 15.55 0.45 -16.93
CA CYS A 471 14.61 1.48 -16.48
C CYS A 471 15.26 2.48 -15.49
N ARG A 472 16.56 2.41 -15.24
CA ARG A 472 17.30 3.39 -14.42
C ARG A 472 17.58 4.65 -15.20
N SER A 473 17.70 5.77 -14.50
CA SER A 473 18.16 7.00 -15.11
C SER A 473 19.56 6.85 -15.72
N GLY A 474 19.69 7.21 -17.00
CA GLY A 474 20.98 7.35 -17.68
C GLY A 474 21.67 8.70 -17.45
N LEU A 475 20.97 9.62 -16.76
CA LEU A 475 21.47 10.99 -16.54
C LEU A 475 22.24 11.17 -15.22
N VAL A 476 22.20 10.18 -14.33
CA VAL A 476 22.88 10.27 -13.03
C VAL A 476 23.69 8.99 -12.76
N PRO A 477 24.95 9.11 -12.25
CA PRO A 477 25.72 7.94 -11.85
C PRO A 477 25.02 7.16 -10.73
N GLN A 478 24.93 5.84 -10.85
CA GLN A 478 24.31 4.98 -9.86
C GLN A 478 25.03 5.07 -8.50
N GLU A 479 26.38 5.14 -8.52
CA GLU A 479 27.19 5.33 -7.33
C GLU A 479 26.81 6.59 -6.55
N LEU A 480 26.47 7.68 -7.24
CA LEU A 480 26.05 8.93 -6.62
C LEU A 480 24.72 8.74 -5.89
N VAL A 481 23.73 8.16 -6.56
CA VAL A 481 22.39 7.91 -5.99
C VAL A 481 22.50 6.96 -4.79
N ALA A 482 23.19 5.84 -4.96
CA ALA A 482 23.35 4.83 -3.92
C ALA A 482 24.08 5.38 -2.67
N THR A 483 25.18 6.12 -2.87
CA THR A 483 25.94 6.71 -1.77
C THR A 483 25.16 7.81 -1.05
N ALA A 484 24.38 8.60 -1.80
CA ALA A 484 23.51 9.62 -1.20
C ALA A 484 22.43 8.97 -0.31
N LEU A 485 21.76 7.92 -0.79
CA LEU A 485 20.75 7.19 -0.02
C LEU A 485 21.35 6.45 1.19
N TYR A 486 22.57 5.90 1.06
CA TYR A 486 23.30 5.35 2.20
C TYR A 486 23.53 6.41 3.28
N GLY A 487 24.06 7.57 2.91
CA GLY A 487 24.26 8.68 3.86
C GLY A 487 22.95 9.16 4.47
N TYR A 488 21.85 9.17 3.70
CA TYR A 488 20.53 9.51 4.19
C TYR A 488 20.04 8.52 5.26
N ALA A 489 20.18 7.22 5.03
CA ALA A 489 19.83 6.18 6.01
C ALA A 489 20.61 6.33 7.32
N VAL A 490 21.93 6.56 7.23
CA VAL A 490 22.80 6.80 8.40
C VAL A 490 22.34 8.07 9.14
N SER A 491 22.01 9.15 8.41
CA SER A 491 21.50 10.39 8.99
C SER A 491 20.17 10.20 9.75
N LEU A 492 19.23 9.44 9.18
CA LEU A 492 17.97 9.13 9.85
C LEU A 492 18.15 8.24 11.07
N THR A 493 19.02 7.22 10.96
CA THR A 493 19.33 6.32 12.09
C THR A 493 20.00 7.09 13.23
N ALA A 494 20.87 8.07 12.92
CA ALA A 494 21.48 8.95 13.92
C ALA A 494 20.43 9.83 14.63
N LYS A 495 19.45 10.37 13.91
CA LYS A 495 18.31 11.10 14.51
C LYS A 495 17.48 10.22 15.42
N ILE A 496 17.23 8.97 15.02
CA ILE A 496 16.53 7.98 15.84
C ILE A 496 17.34 7.67 17.11
N ALA A 497 18.67 7.45 17.00
CA ALA A 497 19.55 7.24 18.14
C ALA A 497 19.48 8.42 19.13
N ALA A 498 19.58 9.65 18.64
CA ALA A 498 19.44 10.87 19.46
C ALA A 498 18.10 10.94 20.19
N PHE A 499 17.00 10.65 19.45
CA PHE A 499 15.64 10.65 19.99
C PHE A 499 15.43 9.56 21.07
N LEU A 500 16.00 8.38 20.88
CA LEU A 500 15.95 7.27 21.83
C LEU A 500 16.90 7.44 23.03
N GLY A 501 17.86 8.34 22.92
CA GLY A 501 18.90 8.60 23.95
C GLY A 501 20.11 7.66 23.88
N GLU A 502 20.32 6.99 22.75
CA GLU A 502 21.42 6.04 22.49
C GLU A 502 22.71 6.78 22.09
N LYS A 503 23.37 7.42 23.08
CA LYS A 503 24.46 8.39 22.88
C LYS A 503 25.69 7.84 22.16
N ASP A 504 26.06 6.58 22.42
CA ASP A 504 27.24 5.96 21.78
C ASP A 504 26.98 5.72 20.29
N GLU A 505 25.77 5.24 19.96
CA GLU A 505 25.37 5.01 18.57
C GLU A 505 25.12 6.35 17.83
N GLU A 506 24.54 7.35 18.50
CA GLU A 506 24.41 8.71 17.96
C GLU A 506 25.78 9.24 17.50
N LYS A 507 26.78 9.14 18.37
CA LYS A 507 28.15 9.59 18.06
C LYS A 507 28.77 8.77 16.92
N ARG A 508 28.68 7.44 16.97
CA ARG A 508 29.25 6.56 15.95
C ARG A 508 28.65 6.85 14.56
N LEU A 509 27.32 7.00 14.50
CA LEU A 509 26.61 7.29 13.25
C LEU A 509 26.92 8.71 12.74
N ALA A 510 27.10 9.68 13.63
CA ALA A 510 27.53 11.04 13.24
C ALA A 510 28.93 11.05 12.63
N ASP A 511 29.88 10.31 13.23
CA ASP A 511 31.24 10.15 12.71
C ASP A 511 31.23 9.44 11.34
N GLN A 512 30.42 8.39 11.20
CA GLN A 512 30.21 7.67 9.92
C GLN A 512 29.62 8.58 8.84
N LEU A 513 28.57 9.35 9.18
CA LEU A 513 27.96 10.30 8.25
C LEU A 513 28.94 11.38 7.77
N ALA A 514 29.78 11.87 8.66
CA ALA A 514 30.82 12.83 8.29
C ALA A 514 31.82 12.22 7.29
N ALA A 515 32.23 10.98 7.49
CA ALA A 515 33.10 10.25 6.54
C ALA A 515 32.44 10.04 5.18
N ILE A 516 31.15 9.65 5.15
CA ILE A 516 30.37 9.50 3.91
C ILE A 516 30.28 10.82 3.16
N ARG A 517 29.95 11.93 3.84
CA ARG A 517 29.87 13.27 3.25
C ARG A 517 31.18 13.70 2.62
N ALA A 518 32.31 13.49 3.33
CA ALA A 518 33.62 13.81 2.83
C ALA A 518 33.97 13.00 1.58
N ALA A 519 33.71 11.67 1.58
CA ALA A 519 33.95 10.80 0.44
C ALA A 519 33.04 11.17 -0.76
N PHE A 520 31.75 11.40 -0.50
CA PHE A 520 30.78 11.82 -1.52
C PHE A 520 31.22 13.12 -2.18
N HIS A 521 31.60 14.11 -1.37
CA HIS A 521 32.05 15.40 -1.89
C HIS A 521 33.34 15.26 -2.71
N ALA A 522 34.34 14.52 -2.20
CA ALA A 522 35.59 14.30 -2.92
C ALA A 522 35.38 13.54 -4.25
N ARG A 523 34.44 12.61 -4.31
CA ARG A 523 34.17 11.77 -5.48
C ARG A 523 33.34 12.48 -6.54
N PHE A 524 32.31 13.24 -6.17
CA PHE A 524 31.28 13.73 -7.09
C PHE A 524 31.27 15.25 -7.30
N TYR A 525 31.89 16.05 -6.42
CA TYR A 525 31.93 17.50 -6.58
C TYR A 525 32.93 17.93 -7.66
N ARG A 526 32.53 18.86 -8.52
CA ARG A 526 33.33 19.32 -9.68
C ARG A 526 33.69 20.81 -9.61
N GLY A 527 33.49 21.45 -8.45
CA GLY A 527 33.72 22.90 -8.26
C GLY A 527 32.50 23.75 -8.65
N GLU A 528 32.49 25.01 -8.25
CA GLU A 528 31.47 25.99 -8.61
C GLU A 528 30.01 25.57 -8.31
N GLY A 529 29.78 24.77 -7.26
CA GLY A 529 28.47 24.22 -6.93
C GLY A 529 27.97 23.08 -7.82
N LYS A 530 28.83 22.52 -8.65
CA LYS A 530 28.48 21.49 -9.61
C LYS A 530 28.81 20.11 -9.07
N TYR A 531 27.85 19.19 -9.19
CA TYR A 531 28.04 17.77 -8.97
C TYR A 531 28.06 17.01 -10.30
N GLU A 532 28.68 15.83 -10.28
CA GLU A 532 28.85 14.99 -11.48
C GLU A 532 27.51 14.79 -12.21
N SER A 533 27.53 14.85 -13.53
CA SER A 533 26.40 14.87 -14.47
C SER A 533 25.57 16.17 -14.53
N GLU A 534 25.63 17.04 -13.54
CA GLU A 534 24.86 18.30 -13.51
C GLU A 534 23.35 18.11 -13.83
N SER A 535 22.81 16.91 -13.53
CA SER A 535 21.40 16.56 -13.78
C SER A 535 20.49 16.97 -12.63
N GLN A 536 19.18 17.07 -12.89
CA GLN A 536 18.18 17.30 -11.85
C GLN A 536 18.31 16.29 -10.71
N SER A 537 18.45 14.98 -11.03
CA SER A 537 18.63 13.92 -10.03
C SER A 537 19.90 14.11 -9.21
N ALA A 538 21.05 14.41 -9.83
CA ALA A 538 22.31 14.56 -9.11
C ALA A 538 22.22 15.66 -8.02
N TYR A 539 21.68 16.83 -8.37
CA TYR A 539 21.51 17.92 -7.42
C TYR A 539 20.46 17.61 -6.35
N SER A 540 19.33 17.01 -6.76
CA SER A 540 18.23 16.68 -5.83
C SER A 540 18.67 15.65 -4.78
N PHE A 541 19.34 14.57 -5.18
CA PHE A 541 19.90 13.59 -4.25
C PHE A 541 20.96 14.19 -3.33
N ALA A 542 21.90 14.96 -3.88
CA ALA A 542 22.96 15.59 -3.07
C ALA A 542 22.39 16.51 -2.00
N LEU A 543 21.42 17.37 -2.35
CA LEU A 543 20.77 18.31 -1.42
C LEU A 543 19.91 17.57 -0.39
N ARG A 544 18.97 16.73 -0.84
CA ARG A 544 17.97 16.12 0.04
C ARG A 544 18.53 15.05 0.97
N CYS A 545 19.54 14.32 0.53
CA CYS A 545 20.23 13.37 1.38
C CYS A 545 21.26 14.02 2.32
N GLY A 546 21.42 15.37 2.26
CA GLY A 546 22.32 16.11 3.12
C GLY A 546 23.81 15.85 2.85
N MET A 547 24.17 15.58 1.60
CA MET A 547 25.55 15.32 1.17
C MET A 547 26.30 16.61 0.81
N VAL A 548 25.59 17.71 0.64
CA VAL A 548 26.19 19.01 0.32
C VAL A 548 26.66 19.70 1.60
N PRO A 549 27.92 20.20 1.66
CA PRO A 549 28.38 21.06 2.75
C PRO A 549 27.47 22.29 2.91
N GLU A 550 27.24 22.71 4.15
CA GLU A 550 26.30 23.80 4.46
C GLU A 550 26.65 25.11 3.73
N GLU A 551 27.93 25.45 3.66
CA GLU A 551 28.44 26.62 2.97
C GLU A 551 28.24 26.63 1.45
N LEU A 552 28.02 25.45 0.84
CA LEU A 552 27.76 25.28 -0.57
C LEU A 552 26.28 25.10 -0.90
N ALA A 553 25.42 24.86 0.10
CA ALA A 553 24.01 24.51 -0.10
C ALA A 553 23.27 25.55 -0.97
N GLY A 554 23.46 26.84 -0.70
CA GLY A 554 22.85 27.92 -1.50
C GLY A 554 23.32 27.92 -2.96
N LEU A 555 24.61 27.69 -3.20
CA LEU A 555 25.17 27.65 -4.57
C LEU A 555 24.67 26.42 -5.33
N VAL A 556 24.63 25.23 -4.69
CA VAL A 556 24.13 23.99 -5.30
C VAL A 556 22.62 24.11 -5.59
N SER A 557 21.86 24.73 -4.70
CA SER A 557 20.45 25.02 -4.91
C SER A 557 20.22 25.92 -6.12
N GLN A 558 21.06 26.94 -6.30
CA GLN A 558 21.02 27.78 -7.48
C GLN A 558 21.31 26.96 -8.77
N ARG A 559 22.28 26.04 -8.75
CA ARG A 559 22.55 25.14 -9.88
C ARG A 559 21.37 24.25 -10.21
N LEU A 560 20.66 23.72 -9.21
CA LEU A 560 19.45 22.95 -9.43
C LEU A 560 18.36 23.78 -10.13
N VAL A 561 18.14 25.01 -9.68
CA VAL A 561 17.18 25.94 -10.30
C VAL A 561 17.58 26.22 -11.76
N GLU A 562 18.84 26.59 -12.02
CA GLU A 562 19.36 26.86 -13.36
C GLU A 562 19.19 25.62 -14.28
N ARG A 563 19.46 24.41 -13.75
CA ARG A 563 19.30 23.17 -14.50
C ARG A 563 17.83 22.92 -14.83
N PHE A 564 16.95 23.07 -13.87
CA PHE A 564 15.51 22.84 -14.07
C PHE A 564 14.90 23.84 -15.07
N GLU A 565 15.30 25.11 -15.01
CA GLU A 565 14.90 26.13 -16.00
C GLU A 565 15.46 25.85 -17.39
N ALA A 566 16.72 25.38 -17.48
CA ALA A 566 17.34 24.96 -18.75
C ALA A 566 16.62 23.75 -19.38
N ASP A 567 16.07 22.84 -18.56
CA ASP A 567 15.22 21.73 -18.99
C ASP A 567 13.76 22.19 -19.24
N LYS A 568 13.52 23.51 -19.36
CA LYS A 568 12.19 24.13 -19.61
C LYS A 568 11.16 23.77 -18.53
N CYS A 569 11.58 23.56 -17.31
CA CYS A 569 10.77 23.11 -16.18
C CYS A 569 10.07 21.77 -16.46
N LYS A 570 10.72 20.84 -17.16
CA LYS A 570 10.24 19.48 -17.40
C LYS A 570 11.03 18.48 -16.56
N LEU A 571 10.37 17.39 -16.16
CA LEU A 571 10.99 16.30 -15.40
C LEU A 571 12.01 15.54 -16.27
N THR A 572 13.16 15.25 -15.68
CA THR A 572 14.16 14.33 -16.23
C THR A 572 14.54 13.24 -15.21
N THR A 573 13.84 13.23 -14.08
CA THR A 573 14.08 12.40 -12.91
C THR A 573 13.24 11.13 -12.92
N GLY A 574 13.72 10.07 -12.26
CA GLY A 574 12.93 8.91 -11.89
C GLY A 574 12.04 9.17 -10.68
N ASN A 575 11.49 8.10 -10.08
CA ASN A 575 10.51 8.21 -9.00
C ASN A 575 11.04 8.91 -7.73
N ILE A 576 12.19 8.47 -7.20
CA ILE A 576 12.80 9.05 -5.99
C ILE A 576 13.38 10.43 -6.31
N GLY A 577 14.04 10.56 -7.46
CA GLY A 577 14.58 11.85 -7.92
C GLY A 577 13.48 12.89 -8.08
N THR A 578 12.28 12.51 -8.55
CA THR A 578 11.11 13.41 -8.63
C THR A 578 10.68 13.89 -7.24
N LYS A 579 10.53 12.98 -6.25
CA LYS A 579 10.25 13.36 -4.86
C LYS A 579 11.25 14.40 -4.36
N TYR A 580 12.54 14.10 -4.50
CA TYR A 580 13.58 14.98 -3.99
C TYR A 580 13.71 16.29 -4.77
N LEU A 581 13.38 16.31 -6.05
CA LEU A 581 13.29 17.53 -6.86
C LEU A 581 12.19 18.47 -6.35
N LEU A 582 10.98 17.92 -6.11
CA LEU A 582 9.86 18.69 -5.56
C LEU A 582 10.24 19.33 -4.21
N GLU A 583 10.87 18.56 -3.33
CA GLU A 583 11.29 19.01 -2.02
C GLU A 583 12.43 20.04 -2.12
N ALA A 584 13.49 19.77 -2.86
CA ALA A 584 14.65 20.65 -2.98
C ALA A 584 14.29 22.01 -3.59
N LEU A 585 13.53 22.04 -4.68
CA LEU A 585 13.09 23.31 -5.29
C LEU A 585 12.16 24.11 -4.36
N SER A 586 11.27 23.43 -3.60
CA SER A 586 10.41 24.11 -2.63
C SER A 586 11.20 24.72 -1.48
N GLU A 587 12.20 24.01 -0.96
CA GLU A 587 13.10 24.49 0.11
C GLU A 587 13.99 25.64 -0.36
N CYS A 588 14.29 25.72 -1.65
CA CYS A 588 14.92 26.89 -2.27
C CYS A 588 13.96 28.07 -2.49
N GLY A 589 12.69 27.97 -2.07
CA GLY A 589 11.67 29.00 -2.30
C GLY A 589 11.13 29.07 -3.73
N ARG A 590 11.35 28.02 -4.55
CA ARG A 590 10.95 27.98 -5.96
C ARG A 590 9.75 27.02 -6.21
N ALA A 591 8.77 27.04 -5.29
CA ALA A 591 7.48 26.36 -5.49
C ALA A 591 6.72 26.84 -6.75
N ASP A 592 7.04 28.05 -7.26
CA ASP A 592 6.54 28.59 -8.52
C ASP A 592 6.92 27.72 -9.72
N LEU A 593 8.15 27.22 -9.77
CA LEU A 593 8.62 26.35 -10.85
C LEU A 593 7.93 24.99 -10.81
N ILE A 594 7.72 24.44 -9.62
CA ILE A 594 7.02 23.19 -9.46
C ILE A 594 5.55 23.35 -9.85
N PHE A 595 4.89 24.42 -9.40
CA PHE A 595 3.52 24.73 -9.82
C PHE A 595 3.38 24.80 -11.34
N LYS A 596 4.33 25.49 -12.01
CA LYS A 596 4.35 25.56 -13.47
C LYS A 596 4.44 24.17 -14.13
N MET A 597 5.25 23.29 -13.59
CA MET A 597 5.40 21.91 -14.08
C MET A 597 4.13 21.06 -13.82
N VAL A 598 3.62 21.08 -12.59
CA VAL A 598 2.45 20.28 -12.19
C VAL A 598 1.18 20.77 -12.91
N ASN A 599 1.08 22.09 -13.13
CA ASN A 599 -0.05 22.71 -13.85
C ASN A 599 0.10 22.65 -15.38
N SER A 600 0.76 21.60 -15.89
CA SER A 600 0.94 21.36 -17.33
C SER A 600 0.28 20.04 -17.74
N THR A 601 -0.27 19.99 -18.94
CA THR A 601 -0.77 18.76 -19.57
C THR A 601 0.22 18.17 -20.59
N GLU A 602 1.41 18.74 -20.66
CA GLU A 602 2.47 18.23 -21.55
C GLU A 602 3.24 17.07 -20.89
N TYR A 603 3.79 16.20 -21.73
CA TYR A 603 4.72 15.13 -21.35
C TYR A 603 6.11 15.72 -20.97
N PRO A 604 6.78 15.17 -19.95
CA PRO A 604 6.28 14.26 -18.92
C PRO A 604 5.58 15.00 -17.78
N GLY A 605 4.54 14.40 -17.21
CA GLY A 605 3.85 15.00 -16.05
C GLY A 605 2.50 14.37 -15.74
N TRP A 606 1.98 14.66 -14.56
CA TRP A 606 0.69 14.13 -14.07
C TRP A 606 -0.50 14.64 -14.89
N GLY A 607 -0.45 15.89 -15.36
CA GLY A 607 -1.49 16.43 -16.24
C GLY A 607 -1.51 15.76 -17.61
N TYR A 608 -0.36 15.27 -18.11
CA TYR A 608 -0.31 14.44 -19.32
C TYR A 608 -1.04 13.10 -19.11
N MET A 609 -0.83 12.43 -17.97
CA MET A 609 -1.56 11.20 -17.65
C MET A 609 -3.07 11.44 -17.67
N LEU A 610 -3.55 12.50 -17.00
CA LEU A 610 -4.96 12.87 -16.97
C LEU A 610 -5.53 13.24 -18.38
N ALA A 611 -4.75 13.93 -19.20
CA ALA A 611 -5.14 14.28 -20.57
C ALA A 611 -5.28 13.03 -21.47
N ASN A 612 -4.57 11.96 -21.15
CA ASN A 612 -4.65 10.66 -21.83
C ASN A 612 -5.55 9.65 -21.11
N GLY A 613 -6.47 10.11 -20.24
CA GLY A 613 -7.52 9.30 -19.67
C GLY A 613 -7.19 8.56 -18.38
N ALA A 614 -6.04 8.84 -17.75
CA ALA A 614 -5.70 8.28 -16.46
C ALA A 614 -6.73 8.65 -15.38
N THR A 615 -7.04 7.71 -14.52
CA THR A 615 -7.84 7.89 -13.31
C THR A 615 -7.09 7.43 -12.06
N THR A 616 -5.94 6.80 -12.29
CA THR A 616 -4.91 6.37 -11.33
C THR A 616 -3.55 6.72 -11.90
N LEU A 617 -2.51 6.82 -11.06
CA LEU A 617 -1.14 7.05 -11.50
C LEU A 617 -0.63 5.86 -12.32
N TRP A 618 0.13 6.17 -13.35
CA TRP A 618 0.84 5.16 -14.12
C TRP A 618 2.22 4.88 -13.53
N GLU A 619 2.75 3.70 -13.83
CA GLU A 619 4.12 3.31 -13.49
C GLU A 619 5.15 4.11 -14.29
N ARG A 620 4.79 4.54 -15.49
CA ARG A 620 5.66 5.26 -16.41
C ARG A 620 5.10 6.64 -16.75
N TRP A 621 5.96 7.56 -17.15
CA TRP A 621 5.51 8.89 -17.57
C TRP A 621 4.78 8.86 -18.92
N GLU A 622 5.15 7.95 -19.80
CA GLU A 622 4.54 7.76 -21.11
C GLU A 622 3.30 6.85 -21.06
N LEU A 623 2.36 7.08 -21.98
CA LEU A 623 1.25 6.15 -22.21
C LEU A 623 1.78 4.87 -22.87
N ALA A 624 1.98 3.83 -22.10
CA ALA A 624 2.39 2.52 -22.58
C ALA A 624 1.20 1.55 -22.51
N THR A 625 0.95 0.81 -23.60
CA THR A 625 -0.21 -0.10 -23.74
C THR A 625 0.17 -1.52 -24.17
N GLY A 626 1.48 -1.82 -24.24
CA GLY A 626 1.98 -3.15 -24.55
C GLY A 626 2.37 -3.95 -23.31
N GLY A 627 2.98 -5.11 -23.51
CA GLY A 627 3.55 -5.92 -22.44
C GLY A 627 4.71 -5.23 -21.71
N GLY A 628 5.10 -5.76 -20.55
CA GLY A 628 6.21 -5.28 -19.74
C GLY A 628 5.76 -4.39 -18.56
N MET A 629 6.68 -3.59 -18.04
CA MET A 629 6.46 -2.67 -16.91
C MET A 629 5.64 -1.46 -17.37
N ASN A 630 4.32 -1.51 -17.23
CA ASN A 630 3.41 -0.44 -17.61
C ASN A 630 2.07 -0.52 -16.88
N SER A 631 2.07 -0.76 -15.57
CA SER A 631 0.86 -0.65 -14.76
C SER A 631 0.24 0.74 -14.88
N HIS A 632 -1.09 0.80 -15.03
CA HIS A 632 -1.84 2.05 -15.02
C HIS A 632 -2.40 2.38 -13.63
N ASN A 633 -1.96 1.65 -12.58
CA ASN A 633 -2.33 1.88 -11.19
C ASN A 633 -1.14 1.58 -10.27
N HIS A 634 -0.18 2.54 -10.20
CA HIS A 634 1.11 2.35 -9.56
C HIS A 634 1.49 3.60 -8.74
N PRO A 635 1.75 3.48 -7.42
CA PRO A 635 1.88 4.64 -6.55
C PRO A 635 3.24 5.35 -6.59
N MET A 636 4.27 4.78 -7.22
CA MET A 636 5.65 5.29 -7.13
C MET A 636 5.87 6.70 -7.67
N LEU A 637 4.93 7.26 -8.46
CA LEU A 637 4.96 8.66 -8.90
C LEU A 637 4.04 9.57 -8.09
N GLY A 638 3.59 9.11 -6.90
CA GLY A 638 2.63 9.80 -6.03
C GLY A 638 3.18 10.95 -5.20
N SER A 639 4.48 11.23 -5.22
CA SER A 639 5.12 12.25 -4.39
C SER A 639 4.52 13.65 -4.49
N VAL A 640 3.86 13.98 -5.60
CA VAL A 640 3.14 15.25 -5.81
C VAL A 640 2.00 15.45 -4.79
N GLY A 641 1.32 14.37 -4.39
CA GLY A 641 0.30 14.43 -3.33
C GLY A 641 0.89 14.94 -2.00
N GLY A 642 2.05 14.41 -1.58
CA GLY A 642 2.78 14.93 -0.42
C GLY A 642 3.18 16.39 -0.57
N TRP A 643 3.58 16.82 -1.77
CA TRP A 643 3.93 18.21 -2.06
C TRP A 643 2.75 19.17 -1.88
N PHE A 644 1.53 18.77 -2.22
CA PHE A 644 0.32 19.57 -2.02
C PHE A 644 0.10 19.93 -0.55
N TYR A 645 0.20 18.96 0.34
CA TYR A 645 0.04 19.20 1.78
C TYR A 645 1.25 19.92 2.38
N ARG A 646 2.44 19.44 2.07
CA ARG A 646 3.67 19.89 2.71
C ARG A 646 4.06 21.31 2.32
N TYR A 647 3.86 21.70 1.06
CA TYR A 647 4.35 22.96 0.52
C TYR A 647 3.25 23.91 0.07
N LEU A 648 2.26 23.49 -0.71
CA LEU A 648 1.18 24.42 -1.10
C LEU A 648 0.32 24.82 0.09
N ALA A 649 -0.09 23.87 0.90
CA ALA A 649 -0.82 24.11 2.14
C ALA A 649 0.11 24.44 3.32
N GLY A 650 1.36 23.99 3.26
CA GLY A 650 2.40 24.26 4.25
C GLY A 650 2.31 23.46 5.54
N ILE A 651 1.62 22.33 5.55
CA ILE A 651 1.44 21.49 6.75
C ILE A 651 2.56 20.44 6.80
N ARG A 652 3.46 20.53 7.77
CA ARG A 652 4.55 19.55 7.92
C ARG A 652 5.00 19.37 9.37
N PRO A 653 5.33 18.13 9.82
CA PRO A 653 5.85 17.92 11.16
C PRO A 653 7.23 18.60 11.29
N LEU A 654 7.56 19.10 12.48
CA LEU A 654 8.92 19.50 12.78
C LEU A 654 9.81 18.27 12.96
N PRO A 655 11.14 18.39 12.72
CA PRO A 655 12.06 17.24 12.82
C PRO A 655 12.15 16.61 14.22
N ASP A 656 11.69 17.29 15.25
CA ASP A 656 11.65 16.88 16.65
C ASP A 656 10.22 16.70 17.18
N SER A 657 9.23 16.52 16.27
CA SER A 657 7.83 16.27 16.60
C SER A 657 7.61 14.85 17.09
N ASP A 658 6.65 14.67 17.99
CA ASP A 658 6.14 13.38 18.43
C ASP A 658 4.62 13.34 18.12
N GLY A 659 4.25 12.75 16.98
CA GLY A 659 2.85 12.64 16.55
C GLY A 659 2.17 13.97 16.22
N PHE A 660 2.85 14.91 15.56
CA PHE A 660 2.34 16.26 15.26
C PHE A 660 2.06 17.11 16.50
N ASP A 661 2.69 16.85 17.63
CA ASP A 661 2.61 17.75 18.79
C ASP A 661 3.23 19.14 18.48
N ARG A 662 4.22 19.16 17.60
CA ARG A 662 4.85 20.37 17.06
C ARG A 662 5.00 20.26 15.55
N PHE A 663 4.52 21.26 14.84
CA PHE A 663 4.54 21.26 13.38
C PHE A 663 4.77 22.65 12.82
N GLU A 664 5.08 22.71 11.56
CA GLU A 664 5.23 23.96 10.84
C GLU A 664 4.03 24.21 9.93
N LEU A 665 3.61 25.46 9.90
CA LEU A 665 2.69 26.00 8.90
C LEU A 665 3.45 27.03 8.07
N ALA A 666 3.74 26.68 6.81
CA ALA A 666 4.53 27.51 5.89
C ALA A 666 4.03 27.35 4.45
N PRO A 667 2.84 27.89 4.12
CA PRO A 667 2.26 27.76 2.79
C PRO A 667 3.05 28.54 1.73
N SER A 668 3.11 27.97 0.52
CA SER A 668 3.66 28.63 -0.66
C SER A 668 2.55 29.34 -1.44
N PHE A 669 2.49 30.66 -1.37
CA PHE A 669 1.49 31.47 -2.05
C PHE A 669 1.86 31.69 -3.54
N VAL A 670 1.82 30.62 -4.33
CA VAL A 670 2.24 30.65 -5.74
C VAL A 670 1.33 31.53 -6.60
N ALA A 671 1.92 32.26 -7.54
CA ALA A 671 1.15 33.02 -8.52
C ALA A 671 0.38 32.06 -9.46
N GLY A 672 -0.87 32.37 -9.74
CA GLY A 672 -1.75 31.51 -10.57
C GLY A 672 -2.68 30.61 -9.77
N LEU A 673 -2.52 30.57 -8.42
CA LEU A 673 -3.56 30.03 -7.52
C LEU A 673 -4.15 31.17 -6.70
N ASN A 674 -5.48 31.15 -6.52
CA ASN A 674 -6.19 32.10 -5.70
C ASN A 674 -6.70 31.51 -4.40
N GLU A 675 -6.81 30.18 -4.30
CA GLU A 675 -7.29 29.51 -3.10
C GLU A 675 -6.65 28.12 -2.97
N VAL A 676 -6.16 27.81 -1.76
CA VAL A 676 -5.75 26.47 -1.34
C VAL A 676 -6.32 26.20 0.03
N GLU A 677 -7.05 25.12 0.17
CA GLU A 677 -7.55 24.60 1.43
C GLU A 677 -7.03 23.17 1.62
N ALA A 678 -6.39 22.92 2.75
CA ALA A 678 -6.03 21.57 3.17
C ALA A 678 -6.36 21.34 4.63
N SER A 679 -6.74 20.11 4.95
CA SER A 679 -6.86 19.66 6.34
C SER A 679 -6.22 18.30 6.51
N TYR A 680 -5.70 18.05 7.71
CA TYR A 680 -5.09 16.81 8.11
C TYR A 680 -5.57 16.42 9.51
N ASP A 681 -6.19 15.25 9.64
CA ASP A 681 -6.65 14.71 10.92
C ASP A 681 -5.47 13.99 11.60
N SER A 682 -4.58 14.77 12.25
CA SER A 682 -3.41 14.26 12.94
C SER A 682 -3.78 13.52 14.23
N PHE A 683 -2.83 12.76 14.79
CA PHE A 683 -3.00 12.12 16.11
C PHE A 683 -3.35 13.12 17.23
N ALA A 684 -2.84 14.36 17.13
CA ALA A 684 -3.14 15.43 18.10
C ALA A 684 -4.49 16.13 17.86
N GLY A 685 -5.13 15.90 16.70
CA GLY A 685 -6.38 16.51 16.26
C GLY A 685 -6.29 17.14 14.88
N LYS A 686 -7.36 17.80 14.47
CA LYS A 686 -7.50 18.37 13.13
C LYS A 686 -6.66 19.61 12.94
N ILE A 687 -5.79 19.59 11.91
CA ILE A 687 -5.04 20.72 11.40
C ILE A 687 -5.74 21.24 10.15
N VAL A 688 -5.85 22.56 10.00
CA VAL A 688 -6.39 23.21 8.79
C VAL A 688 -5.42 24.30 8.34
N SER A 689 -5.20 24.40 7.05
CA SER A 689 -4.54 25.54 6.40
C SER A 689 -5.35 25.94 5.19
N HIS A 690 -5.93 27.15 5.23
CA HIS A 690 -6.76 27.70 4.18
C HIS A 690 -6.30 29.12 3.86
N TRP A 691 -5.76 29.32 2.68
CA TRP A 691 -5.42 30.64 2.21
C TRP A 691 -6.16 31.02 0.94
N LYS A 692 -6.49 32.29 0.84
CA LYS A 692 -7.22 32.85 -0.28
C LYS A 692 -6.67 34.23 -0.66
N ARG A 693 -6.53 34.47 -1.95
CA ARG A 693 -6.08 35.75 -2.50
C ARG A 693 -7.28 36.66 -2.76
N GLU A 694 -7.32 37.80 -2.08
CA GLU A 694 -8.39 38.79 -2.18
C GLU A 694 -7.79 40.20 -2.33
N ALA A 695 -8.22 40.93 -3.36
CA ALA A 695 -7.76 42.31 -3.62
C ALA A 695 -6.23 42.49 -3.56
N GLY A 696 -5.45 41.52 -4.05
CA GLY A 696 -3.98 41.58 -4.09
C GLY A 696 -3.28 41.15 -2.79
N LYS A 697 -4.03 40.84 -1.74
CA LYS A 697 -3.53 40.33 -0.46
C LYS A 697 -3.92 38.87 -0.30
N VAL A 698 -3.20 38.13 0.56
CA VAL A 698 -3.53 36.77 0.95
C VAL A 698 -4.13 36.78 2.36
N ALA A 699 -5.40 36.37 2.45
CA ALA A 699 -6.02 36.03 3.73
C ALA A 699 -5.73 34.55 4.02
N TRP A 700 -5.10 34.27 5.14
CA TRP A 700 -4.76 32.90 5.55
C TRP A 700 -5.37 32.58 6.91
N GLU A 701 -6.22 31.58 6.94
CA GLU A 701 -6.81 31.01 8.16
C GLU A 701 -6.22 29.64 8.42
N PHE A 702 -5.85 29.36 9.65
CA PHE A 702 -5.32 28.06 10.03
C PHE A 702 -5.79 27.65 11.43
N THR A 703 -5.95 26.33 11.62
CA THR A 703 -6.38 25.76 12.90
C THR A 703 -5.31 24.83 13.45
N ILE A 704 -4.99 25.00 14.73
CA ILE A 704 -4.02 24.22 15.50
C ILE A 704 -4.80 23.42 16.54
N PRO A 705 -4.64 22.08 16.63
CA PRO A 705 -5.34 21.24 17.59
C PRO A 705 -4.92 21.53 19.05
N ALA A 706 -5.77 21.08 20.00
CA ALA A 706 -5.66 21.45 21.43
C ALA A 706 -4.32 21.07 22.09
N ASN A 707 -3.68 20.03 21.64
CA ASN A 707 -2.45 19.49 22.25
C ASN A 707 -1.19 19.80 21.41
N SER A 708 -1.26 20.73 20.47
CA SER A 708 -0.16 21.05 19.56
C SER A 708 0.26 22.50 19.59
N LYS A 709 1.44 22.75 19.03
CA LYS A 709 1.95 24.10 18.74
C LYS A 709 2.45 24.14 17.29
N ALA A 710 2.15 25.23 16.59
CA ALA A 710 2.66 25.44 15.25
C ALA A 710 3.70 26.57 15.20
N ARG A 711 4.81 26.29 14.52
CA ARG A 711 5.73 27.31 14.02
C ARG A 711 5.17 27.83 12.70
N VAL A 712 4.77 29.09 12.67
CA VAL A 712 4.22 29.75 11.48
C VAL A 712 5.32 30.54 10.82
N SER A 713 5.65 30.21 9.59
CA SER A 713 6.69 30.84 8.78
C SER A 713 6.07 31.49 7.54
N LEU A 714 6.35 32.78 7.34
CA LEU A 714 5.93 33.52 6.16
C LEU A 714 7.17 34.04 5.40
N PRO A 715 7.10 34.16 4.06
CA PRO A 715 8.20 34.72 3.28
C PRO A 715 8.63 36.12 3.78
N GLY A 716 9.90 36.27 4.14
CA GLY A 716 10.45 37.52 4.61
C GLY A 716 10.23 37.86 6.09
N ASP A 717 9.42 37.09 6.82
CA ASP A 717 9.13 37.30 8.24
C ASP A 717 9.89 36.30 9.14
N ALA A 718 10.18 36.74 10.38
CA ALA A 718 10.66 35.82 11.40
C ALA A 718 9.54 34.80 11.78
N ALA A 719 9.90 33.54 11.91
CA ALA A 719 8.94 32.51 12.32
C ALA A 719 8.36 32.77 13.71
N ARG A 720 7.06 32.62 13.88
CA ARG A 720 6.32 32.81 15.14
C ARG A 720 5.67 31.51 15.60
N THR A 721 5.61 31.28 16.90
CA THR A 721 4.91 30.14 17.49
C THR A 721 3.49 30.52 17.88
N PHE A 722 2.52 29.70 17.44
CA PHE A 722 1.12 29.82 17.79
C PHE A 722 0.66 28.61 18.61
N GLY A 723 -0.20 28.87 19.57
CA GLY A 723 -0.89 27.83 20.37
C GLY A 723 -2.18 27.34 19.69
N PRO A 724 -2.92 26.44 20.37
CA PRO A 724 -4.19 25.90 19.91
C PRO A 724 -5.22 26.97 19.56
N GLY A 725 -6.07 26.65 18.57
CA GLY A 725 -7.17 27.52 18.13
C GLY A 725 -7.11 27.83 16.64
N THR A 726 -8.09 28.61 16.19
CA THR A 726 -8.14 29.14 14.82
C THR A 726 -7.56 30.55 14.78
N HIS A 727 -6.64 30.76 13.88
CA HIS A 727 -5.92 32.01 13.70
C HIS A 727 -6.12 32.54 12.28
N ARG A 728 -6.05 33.85 12.12
CA ARG A 728 -6.16 34.50 10.80
C ARG A 728 -5.06 35.56 10.64
N ILE A 729 -4.37 35.52 9.50
CA ILE A 729 -3.30 36.42 9.13
C ILE A 729 -3.60 36.98 7.73
N THR A 730 -3.25 38.23 7.49
CA THR A 730 -3.24 38.83 6.14
C THR A 730 -1.79 39.12 5.74
N VAL A 731 -1.41 38.65 4.55
CA VAL A 731 -0.07 38.74 3.95
C VAL A 731 -0.11 39.65 2.74
#